data_87cd50dc3f9fa325c8ba0a2cbfd97b97
#
_entry.id   87cd50dc3f9fa325c8ba0a2cbfd97b97
#
_cell.length_a   1.000
_cell.length_b   1.000
_cell.length_c   1.000
_cell.angle_alpha   90.00
_cell.angle_beta   90.00
_cell.angle_gamma   90.00
#
_symmetry.space_group_name_H-M   'P 1'
#
loop_
_entity.id
_entity.type
_entity.pdbx_description
1 polymer ?
#
loop_
_entity_poly.entity_id
_entity_poly.type
_entity_poly.pdbx_seq_one_letter_code
_entity_poly.pdbx_strand_id
1 'polypeptide(L)'
;MTGPADIETYGQLAAALRAGDDAGAASIAGRAGIPSALLTCWALGPRGTTAPDDAATALSCISALAAGVSAPVRELSGPAVLDLVADAVEIVAEPDAGHPWLRGITALEGADCPGVHELLLARAAEGSGRCDEARLLIGSCLRAAPRLRPAVRDAMEYELCAGNWARAFELALTLGDDDVAEPLIRPLDRLRAPAGGAERAGRNQPCPCGSGRKYKVCCRAKDLMDGTHPLPDRAPALYAMLASYAKRGQARQVADRMAACVIGAPHPAMLALDLAIFDGGIAGRFLRDRGHLLRPDERDLLGEWLTRPVDMYEVTRVRHGSELTLRSIVGGPQRIRQRDRLFSMSVRRLDIVIGRLLPDGSPLPEGGQYLRALGGMAILPRDLRENMQVLFPGGPVRPGADPLFPARLLSSFAQQARTDFQTADGDEYRFCETAIELSSARDVWDLLTKPCLPAPEPPIRDVDGYNAYLAGLPARFWVRSSADDEIEHVGQAEPGRLTNLGTIRHRHGGFLVTANSVRRAAGIEAVVLEAAASTGQKARVTARSSKTADELTGRTSKPEEEPGSREAMCRRLGIEAALAPVEPRVLLLEQYFLPLDHSAAEAVVREINREIGLRSMLESTDNEGLTPAAAVAIGGTARDRVLATIDDCEWRLTRAEAQGKDASFMPHPDELRRRLKIPPGR
;
A
#
# COMPACT_ATOMS: atom_id res chain seq x y z
N MET A 1 -39.86 10.95 26.64
CA MET A 1 -38.42 11.11 26.84
C MET A 1 -37.90 9.78 27.42
N THR A 2 -37.32 8.96 26.61
CA THR A 2 -36.63 7.74 27.05
C THR A 2 -35.38 8.18 27.80
N GLY A 3 -35.17 7.70 29.02
CA GLY A 3 -33.94 7.97 29.79
C GLY A 3 -32.68 7.51 29.03
N PRO A 4 -31.50 7.97 29.45
CA PRO A 4 -30.25 7.56 28.81
C PRO A 4 -30.16 6.01 28.83
N ALA A 5 -29.81 5.43 27.68
CA ALA A 5 -29.55 4.00 27.56
C ALA A 5 -28.40 3.61 28.49
N ASP A 6 -28.41 2.37 28.98
CA ASP A 6 -27.38 1.87 29.87
C ASP A 6 -26.08 1.52 29.12
N ILE A 7 -24.96 1.36 29.83
CA ILE A 7 -23.66 1.05 29.29
C ILE A 7 -23.69 -0.25 28.45
N GLU A 8 -24.54 -1.21 28.83
CA GLU A 8 -24.69 -2.48 28.11
C GLU A 8 -25.27 -2.25 26.70
N THR A 9 -26.27 -1.35 26.57
CA THR A 9 -26.84 -0.96 25.26
C THR A 9 -25.78 -0.31 24.36
N TYR A 10 -24.91 0.55 24.90
CA TYR A 10 -23.81 1.15 24.14
C TYR A 10 -22.73 0.13 23.77
N GLY A 11 -22.47 -0.84 24.63
CA GLY A 11 -21.59 -1.99 24.35
C GLY A 11 -22.11 -2.83 23.17
N GLN A 12 -23.41 -3.14 23.17
CA GLN A 12 -24.06 -3.85 22.06
C GLN A 12 -24.02 -3.05 20.76
N LEU A 13 -24.23 -1.74 20.81
CA LEU A 13 -24.11 -0.87 19.65
C LEU A 13 -22.68 -0.85 19.08
N ALA A 14 -21.69 -0.70 19.95
CA ALA A 14 -20.29 -0.73 19.55
C ALA A 14 -19.90 -2.09 18.94
N ALA A 15 -20.39 -3.19 19.46
CA ALA A 15 -20.19 -4.53 18.91
C ALA A 15 -20.84 -4.68 17.53
N ALA A 16 -22.10 -4.26 17.36
CA ALA A 16 -22.80 -4.29 16.06
C ALA A 16 -22.09 -3.45 15.00
N LEU A 17 -21.64 -2.25 15.35
CA LEU A 17 -20.89 -1.38 14.44
C LEU A 17 -19.54 -1.98 14.04
N ARG A 18 -18.84 -2.68 14.95
CA ARG A 18 -17.60 -3.39 14.63
C ARG A 18 -17.84 -4.59 13.72
N ALA A 19 -18.91 -5.32 13.97
CA ALA A 19 -19.30 -6.47 13.15
C ALA A 19 -19.84 -6.07 11.76
N GLY A 20 -20.06 -4.78 11.49
CA GLY A 20 -20.66 -4.32 10.24
C GLY A 20 -22.18 -4.60 10.15
N ASP A 21 -22.82 -4.94 11.28
CA ASP A 21 -24.28 -5.12 11.35
C ASP A 21 -24.99 -3.78 11.43
N ASP A 22 -25.17 -3.14 10.27
CA ASP A 22 -25.79 -1.82 10.16
C ASP A 22 -27.26 -1.83 10.57
N ALA A 23 -27.98 -2.92 10.31
CA ALA A 23 -29.39 -3.02 10.68
C ALA A 23 -29.54 -3.18 12.22
N GLY A 24 -28.72 -4.02 12.82
CA GLY A 24 -28.63 -4.18 14.27
C GLY A 24 -28.20 -2.87 14.95
N ALA A 25 -27.15 -2.22 14.43
CA ALA A 25 -26.66 -0.95 14.95
C ALA A 25 -27.74 0.14 14.88
N ALA A 26 -28.43 0.30 13.75
CA ALA A 26 -29.51 1.28 13.57
C ALA A 26 -30.69 1.00 14.51
N SER A 27 -31.04 -0.28 14.73
CA SER A 27 -32.08 -0.69 15.66
C SER A 27 -31.71 -0.37 17.11
N ILE A 28 -30.46 -0.67 17.52
CA ILE A 28 -29.97 -0.36 18.87
C ILE A 28 -29.91 1.15 19.08
N ALA A 29 -29.37 1.90 18.12
CA ALA A 29 -29.25 3.35 18.17
C ALA A 29 -30.63 4.03 18.26
N GLY A 30 -31.61 3.57 17.45
CA GLY A 30 -32.98 4.10 17.53
C GLY A 30 -33.60 3.90 18.90
N ARG A 31 -33.39 2.76 19.55
CA ARG A 31 -33.86 2.52 20.94
C ARG A 31 -33.12 3.40 21.95
N ALA A 32 -31.84 3.67 21.73
CA ALA A 32 -30.99 4.50 22.58
C ALA A 32 -31.14 6.00 22.32
N GLY A 33 -31.95 6.41 21.33
CA GLY A 33 -32.11 7.81 20.95
C GLY A 33 -30.87 8.47 20.34
N ILE A 34 -29.95 7.66 19.76
CA ILE A 34 -28.71 8.15 19.15
C ILE A 34 -29.01 8.62 17.72
N PRO A 35 -28.66 9.86 17.34
CA PRO A 35 -28.82 10.34 15.96
C PRO A 35 -28.04 9.50 14.94
N SER A 36 -28.65 9.23 13.79
CA SER A 36 -28.03 8.42 12.72
C SER A 36 -26.71 9.01 12.20
N ALA A 37 -26.55 10.33 12.22
CA ALA A 37 -25.30 11.00 11.88
C ALA A 37 -24.12 10.55 12.75
N LEU A 38 -24.37 10.25 14.03
CA LEU A 38 -23.34 9.74 14.95
C LEU A 38 -22.94 8.31 14.66
N LEU A 39 -23.85 7.48 14.15
CA LEU A 39 -23.52 6.14 13.72
C LEU A 39 -22.52 6.14 12.56
N THR A 40 -22.69 7.08 11.64
CA THR A 40 -21.74 7.24 10.52
C THR A 40 -20.36 7.67 11.03
N CYS A 41 -20.32 8.63 11.95
CA CYS A 41 -19.05 9.07 12.57
C CYS A 41 -18.35 7.93 13.32
N TRP A 42 -19.11 7.13 14.05
CA TRP A 42 -18.60 6.00 14.82
C TRP A 42 -18.16 4.84 13.95
N ALA A 43 -18.92 4.52 12.92
CA ALA A 43 -18.59 3.45 11.98
C ALA A 43 -17.24 3.70 11.27
N LEU A 44 -16.84 4.96 11.13
CA LEU A 44 -15.61 5.40 10.50
C LEU A 44 -14.43 5.57 11.48
N GLY A 45 -14.69 5.49 12.80
CA GLY A 45 -13.66 5.57 13.84
C GLY A 45 -12.64 4.44 13.79
N PRO A 46 -11.57 4.45 14.62
CA PRO A 46 -10.49 3.47 14.59
C PRO A 46 -11.01 2.08 14.95
N ARG A 47 -11.39 1.34 13.93
CA ARG A 47 -11.78 -0.07 14.07
C ARG A 47 -10.54 -0.86 14.46
N GLY A 48 -10.51 -1.37 15.67
CA GLY A 48 -9.49 -2.28 16.16
C GLY A 48 -8.45 -1.71 17.13
N THR A 49 -8.38 -0.39 17.34
CA THR A 49 -7.43 0.21 18.29
C THR A 49 -8.06 0.69 19.59
N THR A 50 -9.37 0.98 19.61
CA THR A 50 -10.08 1.44 20.82
C THR A 50 -10.66 0.25 21.57
N ALA A 51 -10.43 0.19 22.88
CA ALA A 51 -11.06 -0.82 23.72
C ALA A 51 -12.59 -0.75 23.65
N PRO A 52 -13.31 -1.90 23.70
CA PRO A 52 -14.78 -1.93 23.65
C PRO A 52 -15.44 -1.02 24.68
N ASP A 53 -14.89 -0.99 25.89
CA ASP A 53 -15.44 -0.22 27.00
C ASP A 53 -15.27 1.28 26.80
N ASP A 54 -14.11 1.73 26.29
CA ASP A 54 -13.90 3.15 25.95
C ASP A 54 -14.87 3.62 24.86
N ALA A 55 -15.13 2.75 23.90
CA ALA A 55 -16.07 3.02 22.83
C ALA A 55 -17.52 3.18 23.34
N ALA A 56 -17.97 2.27 24.19
CA ALA A 56 -19.30 2.35 24.81
C ALA A 56 -19.45 3.59 25.68
N THR A 57 -18.40 3.90 26.44
CA THR A 57 -18.35 5.08 27.30
C THR A 57 -18.40 6.38 26.49
N ALA A 58 -17.63 6.47 25.38
CA ALA A 58 -17.69 7.62 24.49
C ALA A 58 -19.08 7.83 23.88
N LEU A 59 -19.77 6.76 23.46
CA LEU A 59 -21.15 6.84 22.95
C LEU A 59 -22.13 7.36 24.00
N SER A 60 -21.98 6.95 25.26
CA SER A 60 -22.78 7.48 26.37
C SER A 60 -22.59 8.99 26.54
N CYS A 61 -21.34 9.45 26.56
CA CYS A 61 -21.00 10.87 26.64
C CYS A 61 -21.55 11.67 25.45
N ILE A 62 -21.38 11.17 24.23
CA ILE A 62 -21.89 11.76 23.00
C ILE A 62 -23.41 11.90 23.04
N SER A 63 -24.11 10.86 23.48
CA SER A 63 -25.58 10.89 23.59
C SER A 63 -26.09 11.93 24.62
N ALA A 64 -25.39 12.06 25.74
CA ALA A 64 -25.71 13.08 26.73
C ALA A 64 -25.57 14.50 26.16
N LEU A 65 -24.44 14.78 25.50
CA LEU A 65 -24.19 16.08 24.85
C LEU A 65 -25.23 16.36 23.75
N ALA A 66 -25.56 15.37 22.93
CA ALA A 66 -26.54 15.48 21.86
C ALA A 66 -27.96 15.75 22.41
N ALA A 67 -28.28 15.27 23.63
CA ALA A 67 -29.51 15.57 24.34
C ALA A 67 -29.49 16.96 25.01
N GLY A 68 -28.39 17.69 24.99
CA GLY A 68 -28.21 18.97 25.61
C GLY A 68 -28.03 18.92 27.13
N VAL A 69 -27.55 17.78 27.63
CA VAL A 69 -27.24 17.57 29.06
C VAL A 69 -25.75 17.32 29.26
N SER A 70 -25.27 17.57 30.49
CA SER A 70 -23.87 17.33 30.82
C SER A 70 -23.51 15.84 30.64
N ALA A 71 -22.37 15.57 29.97
CA ALA A 71 -21.83 14.23 29.93
C ALA A 71 -21.26 13.81 31.30
N PRO A 72 -21.15 12.50 31.59
CA PRO A 72 -20.55 12.01 32.83
C PRO A 72 -19.08 12.42 32.92
N VAL A 73 -18.77 13.34 33.84
CA VAL A 73 -17.46 14.01 33.95
C VAL A 73 -16.29 13.02 34.17
N ARG A 74 -16.50 12.00 35.01
CA ARG A 74 -15.47 10.98 35.29
C ARG A 74 -15.06 10.20 34.06
N GLU A 75 -15.99 9.97 33.16
CA GLU A 75 -15.79 9.21 31.94
C GLU A 75 -14.98 10.01 30.89
N LEU A 76 -15.20 11.34 30.86
CA LEU A 76 -14.41 12.26 30.01
C LEU A 76 -12.94 12.41 30.44
N SER A 77 -12.56 11.89 31.60
CA SER A 77 -11.16 11.91 32.07
C SER A 77 -10.28 10.90 31.33
N GLY A 78 -10.84 9.90 30.66
CA GLY A 78 -10.11 8.92 29.84
C GLY A 78 -9.66 9.55 28.52
N PRO A 79 -8.36 9.53 28.18
CA PRO A 79 -7.85 10.20 26.98
C PRO A 79 -8.44 9.63 25.67
N ALA A 80 -8.66 8.33 25.58
CA ALA A 80 -9.27 7.70 24.41
C ALA A 80 -10.75 8.08 24.25
N VAL A 81 -11.49 8.12 25.36
CA VAL A 81 -12.91 8.56 25.39
C VAL A 81 -13.02 10.01 24.98
N LEU A 82 -12.17 10.87 25.53
CA LEU A 82 -12.18 12.30 25.23
C LEU A 82 -11.83 12.61 23.77
N ASP A 83 -10.86 11.90 23.18
CA ASP A 83 -10.54 12.04 21.75
C ASP A 83 -11.76 11.73 20.87
N LEU A 84 -12.46 10.63 21.14
CA LEU A 84 -13.67 10.24 20.40
C LEU A 84 -14.80 11.25 20.54
N VAL A 85 -15.02 11.74 21.77
CA VAL A 85 -16.06 12.75 22.03
C VAL A 85 -15.71 14.08 21.35
N ALA A 86 -14.45 14.50 21.40
CA ALA A 86 -13.98 15.73 20.77
C ALA A 86 -14.13 15.67 19.24
N ASP A 87 -13.78 14.54 18.61
CA ASP A 87 -13.98 14.32 17.18
C ASP A 87 -15.48 14.36 16.81
N ALA A 88 -16.35 13.75 17.60
CA ALA A 88 -17.79 13.79 17.38
C ALA A 88 -18.35 15.21 17.48
N VAL A 89 -17.89 16.00 18.45
CA VAL A 89 -18.28 17.40 18.61
C VAL A 89 -17.87 18.23 17.38
N GLU A 90 -16.63 18.05 16.88
CA GLU A 90 -16.14 18.75 15.68
C GLU A 90 -16.99 18.43 14.44
N ILE A 91 -17.44 17.18 14.30
CA ILE A 91 -18.21 16.72 13.14
C ILE A 91 -19.65 17.24 13.15
N VAL A 92 -20.29 17.27 14.32
CA VAL A 92 -21.74 17.47 14.45
C VAL A 92 -22.11 18.89 14.91
N ALA A 93 -21.14 19.65 15.45
CA ALA A 93 -21.40 21.00 15.92
C ALA A 93 -21.80 21.94 14.78
N GLU A 94 -23.02 22.47 14.86
CA GLU A 94 -23.51 23.53 13.98
C GLU A 94 -23.25 24.91 14.63
N PRO A 95 -23.11 25.98 13.82
CA PRO A 95 -22.75 27.31 14.33
C PRO A 95 -23.83 27.99 15.19
N ASP A 96 -25.03 27.43 15.28
CA ASP A 96 -26.15 28.04 16.00
C ASP A 96 -26.01 27.88 17.52
N ALA A 97 -26.05 29.02 18.25
CA ALA A 97 -25.93 29.07 19.70
C ALA A 97 -27.04 28.30 20.47
N GLY A 98 -28.16 28.00 19.82
CA GLY A 98 -29.24 27.19 20.36
C GLY A 98 -29.07 25.67 20.24
N HIS A 99 -28.03 25.21 19.57
CA HIS A 99 -27.83 23.79 19.30
C HIS A 99 -27.69 22.97 20.60
N PRO A 100 -28.33 21.79 20.71
CA PRO A 100 -28.27 20.96 21.92
C PRO A 100 -26.84 20.64 22.38
N TRP A 101 -25.92 20.35 21.45
CA TRP A 101 -24.51 20.08 21.75
C TRP A 101 -23.85 21.20 22.54
N LEU A 102 -24.03 22.46 22.11
CA LEU A 102 -23.46 23.62 22.81
C LEU A 102 -24.03 23.75 24.21
N ARG A 103 -25.33 23.48 24.41
CA ARG A 103 -25.91 23.46 25.77
C ARG A 103 -25.31 22.35 26.64
N GLY A 104 -25.14 21.13 26.08
CA GLY A 104 -24.50 20.01 26.78
C GLY A 104 -23.06 20.31 27.18
N ILE A 105 -22.31 20.96 26.28
CA ILE A 105 -20.90 21.36 26.53
C ILE A 105 -20.89 22.48 27.60
N THR A 106 -21.74 23.48 27.48
CA THR A 106 -21.81 24.57 28.47
C THR A 106 -22.20 24.05 29.88
N ALA A 107 -22.97 22.98 29.95
CA ALA A 107 -23.31 22.35 31.24
C ALA A 107 -22.11 21.67 31.93
N LEU A 108 -20.94 21.55 31.25
CA LEU A 108 -19.66 21.10 31.82
C LEU A 108 -18.86 22.26 32.45
N GLU A 109 -19.28 23.51 32.30
CA GLU A 109 -18.59 24.65 32.89
C GLU A 109 -18.55 24.52 34.42
N GLY A 110 -17.36 24.64 35.00
CA GLY A 110 -17.15 24.47 36.43
C GLY A 110 -17.17 23.02 36.94
N ALA A 111 -17.31 22.03 36.08
CA ALA A 111 -17.19 20.62 36.46
C ALA A 111 -15.74 20.24 36.81
N ASP A 112 -15.59 19.17 37.61
CA ASP A 112 -14.26 18.66 38.03
C ASP A 112 -13.56 17.89 36.89
N CYS A 113 -13.35 18.57 35.74
CA CYS A 113 -12.64 18.10 34.58
C CYS A 113 -11.90 19.26 33.89
N PRO A 114 -10.78 19.71 34.46
CA PRO A 114 -10.06 20.89 33.98
C PRO A 114 -9.71 20.82 32.48
N GLY A 115 -10.07 21.86 31.73
CA GLY A 115 -9.78 22.04 30.33
C GLY A 115 -10.71 21.29 29.36
N VAL A 116 -11.53 20.36 29.82
CA VAL A 116 -12.40 19.55 28.91
C VAL A 116 -13.49 20.45 28.31
N HIS A 117 -14.11 21.32 29.07
CA HIS A 117 -15.10 22.28 28.59
C HIS A 117 -14.55 23.15 27.45
N GLU A 118 -13.38 23.77 27.66
CA GLU A 118 -12.69 24.60 26.66
C GLU A 118 -12.26 23.80 25.42
N LEU A 119 -11.79 22.56 25.60
CA LEU A 119 -11.45 21.68 24.50
C LEU A 119 -12.67 21.38 23.61
N LEU A 120 -13.79 21.00 24.19
CA LEU A 120 -15.00 20.67 23.44
C LEU A 120 -15.59 21.92 22.75
N LEU A 121 -15.55 23.09 23.39
CA LEU A 121 -15.90 24.36 22.72
C LEU A 121 -14.95 24.68 21.57
N ALA A 122 -13.65 24.46 21.74
CA ALA A 122 -12.67 24.63 20.66
C ALA A 122 -12.98 23.74 19.47
N ARG A 123 -13.31 22.47 19.69
CA ARG A 123 -13.69 21.53 18.63
C ARG A 123 -15.00 21.92 17.94
N ALA A 124 -15.99 22.42 18.68
CA ALA A 124 -17.21 22.96 18.10
C ALA A 124 -16.94 24.20 17.23
N ALA A 125 -16.06 25.10 17.70
CA ALA A 125 -15.62 26.25 16.90
C ALA A 125 -14.88 25.84 15.63
N GLU A 126 -13.99 24.87 15.73
CA GLU A 126 -13.25 24.30 14.59
C GLU A 126 -14.20 23.70 13.55
N GLY A 127 -15.15 22.86 13.98
CA GLY A 127 -16.16 22.27 13.11
C GLY A 127 -17.00 23.30 12.36
N SER A 128 -17.17 24.47 12.97
CA SER A 128 -17.88 25.64 12.39
C SER A 128 -16.96 26.56 11.58
N GLY A 129 -15.68 26.23 11.37
CA GLY A 129 -14.70 27.06 10.64
C GLY A 129 -14.19 28.28 11.43
N ARG A 130 -14.50 28.41 12.74
CA ARG A 130 -14.07 29.53 13.60
C ARG A 130 -12.72 29.24 14.26
N CYS A 131 -11.68 29.03 13.43
CA CYS A 131 -10.37 28.54 13.87
C CYS A 131 -9.62 29.50 14.82
N ASP A 132 -9.79 30.83 14.68
CA ASP A 132 -9.18 31.79 15.61
C ASP A 132 -9.76 31.66 17.03
N GLU A 133 -11.07 31.48 17.15
CA GLU A 133 -11.74 31.21 18.41
C GLU A 133 -11.30 29.89 19.01
N ALA A 134 -11.25 28.83 18.20
CA ALA A 134 -10.75 27.52 18.61
C ALA A 134 -9.32 27.60 19.17
N ARG A 135 -8.43 28.34 18.52
CA ARG A 135 -7.06 28.56 18.99
C ARG A 135 -7.01 29.25 20.36
N LEU A 136 -7.85 30.26 20.59
CA LEU A 136 -7.91 30.93 21.88
C LEU A 136 -8.41 30.00 22.99
N LEU A 137 -9.42 29.18 22.69
CA LEU A 137 -9.98 28.20 23.63
C LEU A 137 -8.97 27.12 23.98
N ILE A 138 -8.19 26.61 23.00
CA ILE A 138 -7.09 25.67 23.24
C ILE A 138 -6.04 26.29 24.14
N GLY A 139 -5.70 27.58 23.96
CA GLY A 139 -4.80 28.30 24.86
C GLY A 139 -5.35 28.37 26.29
N SER A 140 -6.64 28.53 26.47
CA SER A 140 -7.31 28.51 27.79
C SER A 140 -7.31 27.11 28.39
N CYS A 141 -7.63 26.12 27.59
CA CYS A 141 -7.58 24.70 27.97
C CYS A 141 -6.22 24.31 28.53
N LEU A 142 -5.13 24.64 27.83
CA LEU A 142 -3.76 24.31 28.26
C LEU A 142 -3.30 25.08 29.52
N ARG A 143 -3.92 26.23 29.84
CA ARG A 143 -3.67 26.87 31.13
C ARG A 143 -4.33 26.13 32.31
N ALA A 144 -5.51 25.56 32.08
CA ALA A 144 -6.21 24.73 33.06
C ALA A 144 -5.64 23.31 33.14
N ALA A 145 -5.29 22.70 32.01
CA ALA A 145 -4.84 21.32 31.90
C ALA A 145 -3.64 21.20 30.92
N PRO A 146 -2.39 21.52 31.36
CA PRO A 146 -1.22 21.60 30.45
C PRO A 146 -0.82 20.30 29.76
N ARG A 147 -1.31 19.16 30.24
CA ARG A 147 -0.97 17.81 29.72
C ARG A 147 -2.17 17.10 29.08
N LEU A 148 -3.28 17.80 28.86
CA LEU A 148 -4.45 17.21 28.21
C LEU A 148 -4.10 16.89 26.75
N ARG A 149 -3.87 15.61 26.44
CA ARG A 149 -3.30 15.16 25.15
C ARG A 149 -4.00 15.73 23.93
N PRO A 150 -5.37 15.67 23.80
CA PRO A 150 -6.04 16.26 22.65
C PRO A 150 -5.76 17.76 22.48
N ALA A 151 -5.76 18.52 23.58
CA ALA A 151 -5.47 19.95 23.54
C ALA A 151 -4.00 20.26 23.18
N VAL A 152 -3.05 19.44 23.67
CA VAL A 152 -1.63 19.54 23.29
C VAL A 152 -1.45 19.29 21.80
N ARG A 153 -2.18 18.30 21.24
CA ARG A 153 -2.17 17.99 19.79
C ARG A 153 -2.70 19.17 18.98
N ASP A 154 -3.84 19.72 19.37
CA ASP A 154 -4.45 20.86 18.68
C ASP A 154 -3.55 22.10 18.74
N ALA A 155 -2.97 22.38 19.91
CA ALA A 155 -2.01 23.48 20.06
C ALA A 155 -0.77 23.29 19.18
N MET A 156 -0.22 22.08 19.10
CA MET A 156 0.89 21.76 18.21
C MET A 156 0.55 22.10 16.77
N GLU A 157 -0.63 21.73 16.28
CA GLU A 157 -1.06 22.03 14.91
C GLU A 157 -1.22 23.54 14.67
N TYR A 158 -1.78 24.29 15.62
CA TYR A 158 -1.88 25.75 15.52
C TYR A 158 -0.50 26.43 15.51
N GLU A 159 0.44 25.96 16.34
CA GLU A 159 1.82 26.48 16.35
C GLU A 159 2.56 26.14 15.05
N LEU A 160 2.29 24.97 14.45
CA LEU A 160 2.76 24.61 13.12
C LEU A 160 2.26 25.59 12.05
N CYS A 161 0.95 25.84 12.01
CA CYS A 161 0.36 26.80 11.07
C CYS A 161 0.96 28.21 11.24
N ALA A 162 1.23 28.63 12.46
CA ALA A 162 1.82 29.93 12.76
C ALA A 162 3.33 30.00 12.49
N GLY A 163 3.97 28.88 12.09
CA GLY A 163 5.42 28.81 11.85
C GLY A 163 6.27 28.85 13.14
N ASN A 164 5.69 28.54 14.28
CA ASN A 164 6.37 28.49 15.57
C ASN A 164 7.00 27.11 15.81
N TRP A 165 7.94 26.73 14.93
CA TRP A 165 8.52 25.38 14.85
C TRP A 165 9.09 24.86 16.18
N ALA A 166 9.76 25.74 16.94
CA ALA A 166 10.35 25.36 18.22
C ALA A 166 9.24 24.98 19.23
N ARG A 167 8.18 25.74 19.30
CA ARG A 167 7.06 25.46 20.20
C ARG A 167 6.29 24.22 19.77
N ALA A 168 6.04 24.06 18.47
CA ALA A 168 5.40 22.88 17.93
C ALA A 168 6.21 21.61 18.23
N PHE A 169 7.54 21.68 18.13
CA PHE A 169 8.44 20.57 18.49
C PHE A 169 8.35 20.20 19.99
N GLU A 170 8.35 21.18 20.89
CA GLU A 170 8.19 20.93 22.32
C GLU A 170 6.86 20.23 22.62
N LEU A 171 5.78 20.67 21.99
CA LEU A 171 4.47 20.05 22.14
C LEU A 171 4.45 18.63 21.56
N ALA A 172 5.06 18.39 20.40
CA ALA A 172 5.21 17.06 19.82
C ALA A 172 5.95 16.09 20.75
N LEU A 173 7.06 16.56 21.38
CA LEU A 173 7.79 15.75 22.36
C LEU A 173 6.96 15.47 23.63
N THR A 174 6.05 16.36 24.01
CA THR A 174 5.15 16.14 25.15
C THR A 174 4.13 15.02 24.87
N LEU A 175 3.76 14.83 23.60
CA LEU A 175 2.86 13.77 23.15
C LEU A 175 3.54 12.39 23.12
N GLY A 176 4.87 12.33 22.94
CA GLY A 176 5.63 11.09 22.91
C GLY A 176 5.25 10.19 21.73
N ASP A 177 4.81 8.96 22.01
CA ASP A 177 4.45 7.94 21.00
C ASP A 177 3.07 8.18 20.35
N ASP A 178 2.65 9.42 20.21
CA ASP A 178 1.40 9.78 19.54
C ASP A 178 1.57 9.64 18.02
N ASP A 179 0.70 8.89 17.37
CA ASP A 179 0.73 8.60 15.93
C ASP A 179 0.53 9.85 15.03
N VAL A 180 0.00 10.93 15.59
CA VAL A 180 -0.14 12.24 14.94
C VAL A 180 1.15 13.04 15.08
N ALA A 181 1.80 13.00 16.24
CA ALA A 181 3.00 13.78 16.55
C ALA A 181 4.28 13.14 15.99
N GLU A 182 4.39 11.83 16.01
CA GLU A 182 5.60 11.09 15.61
C GLU A 182 6.09 11.45 14.19
N PRO A 183 5.25 11.49 13.14
CA PRO A 183 5.68 11.89 11.79
C PRO A 183 6.19 13.32 11.70
N LEU A 184 5.78 14.20 12.62
CA LEU A 184 6.16 15.61 12.66
C LEU A 184 7.50 15.84 13.36
N ILE A 185 7.93 14.96 14.26
CA ILE A 185 9.14 15.15 15.09
C ILE A 185 10.38 15.40 14.21
N ARG A 186 10.63 14.57 13.20
CA ARG A 186 11.80 14.73 12.32
C ARG A 186 11.80 16.02 11.48
N PRO A 187 10.71 16.39 10.80
CA PRO A 187 10.62 17.67 10.12
C PRO A 187 10.81 18.86 11.08
N LEU A 188 10.17 18.83 12.24
CA LEU A 188 10.26 19.90 13.24
C LEU A 188 11.65 20.02 13.87
N ASP A 189 12.33 18.91 14.13
CA ASP A 189 13.70 18.91 14.64
C ASP A 189 14.67 19.67 13.71
N ARG A 190 14.48 19.52 12.40
CA ARG A 190 15.24 20.28 11.40
C ARG A 190 14.89 21.77 11.38
N LEU A 191 13.60 22.10 11.55
CA LEU A 191 13.10 23.47 11.45
C LEU A 191 13.29 24.27 12.75
N ARG A 192 13.38 23.64 13.91
CA ARG A 192 13.67 24.32 15.19
C ARG A 192 15.11 24.82 15.28
N ALA A 193 16.04 24.15 14.58
CA ALA A 193 17.41 24.62 14.49
C ALA A 193 17.45 25.89 13.62
N PRO A 194 18.23 26.90 13.96
CA PRO A 194 18.38 28.07 13.09
C PRO A 194 18.84 27.61 11.70
N ALA A 195 18.22 28.17 10.63
CA ALA A 195 18.65 27.94 9.26
C ALA A 195 20.16 28.21 9.14
N GLY A 196 20.89 27.20 8.65
CA GLY A 196 22.32 27.07 8.84
C GLY A 196 23.17 28.24 8.38
N GLY A 197 24.23 28.49 9.12
CA GLY A 197 25.46 29.09 8.63
C GLY A 197 25.59 30.59 8.60
N ALA A 198 24.58 31.39 8.87
CA ALA A 198 24.84 32.78 9.22
C ALA A 198 25.30 32.81 10.68
N GLU A 199 26.58 33.11 10.92
CA GLU A 199 27.06 33.57 12.25
C GLU A 199 26.14 34.72 12.66
N ARG A 200 25.13 34.39 13.48
CA ARG A 200 24.21 35.42 13.97
C ARG A 200 25.01 36.36 14.85
N ALA A 201 24.91 37.62 14.53
CA ALA A 201 25.47 38.66 15.39
C ALA A 201 25.05 38.40 16.84
N GLY A 202 25.96 38.40 17.76
CA GLY A 202 25.67 38.23 19.17
C GLY A 202 24.60 39.22 19.61
N ARG A 203 23.72 38.83 20.54
CA ARG A 203 22.55 39.60 20.99
C ARG A 203 22.86 41.10 21.23
N ASN A 204 24.07 41.42 21.70
CA ASN A 204 24.50 42.78 22.00
C ASN A 204 25.41 43.39 20.93
N GLN A 205 25.75 42.68 19.86
CA GLN A 205 26.56 43.19 18.75
C GLN A 205 25.75 44.19 17.87
N PRO A 206 26.46 45.04 17.09
CA PRO A 206 25.83 45.88 16.09
C PRO A 206 24.99 45.05 15.11
N CYS A 207 23.82 45.56 14.77
CA CYS A 207 22.92 44.84 13.87
C CYS A 207 23.54 44.72 12.45
N PRO A 208 23.54 43.53 11.85
CA PRO A 208 24.05 43.31 10.48
C PRO A 208 23.36 44.15 9.40
N CYS A 209 22.13 44.68 9.69
CA CYS A 209 21.41 45.54 8.74
C CYS A 209 22.02 46.93 8.56
N GLY A 210 23.13 47.25 9.25
CA GLY A 210 23.80 48.55 9.15
C GLY A 210 23.14 49.71 9.90
N SER A 211 22.09 49.44 10.69
CA SER A 211 21.36 50.50 11.44
C SER A 211 22.11 51.10 12.61
N GLY A 212 23.30 50.59 12.96
CA GLY A 212 24.05 51.00 14.15
C GLY A 212 23.46 50.62 15.49
N ARG A 213 22.25 50.00 15.53
CA ARG A 213 21.60 49.56 16.73
C ARG A 213 22.09 48.16 17.15
N LYS A 214 21.94 47.81 18.45
CA LYS A 214 22.22 46.46 18.90
C LYS A 214 21.23 45.49 18.25
N TYR A 215 21.71 44.30 17.82
CA TYR A 215 20.92 43.28 17.16
C TYR A 215 19.60 42.94 17.89
N LYS A 216 19.65 42.82 19.24
CA LYS A 216 18.48 42.50 20.10
C LYS A 216 17.31 43.49 19.97
N VAL A 217 17.58 44.76 19.67
CA VAL A 217 16.58 45.85 19.61
C VAL A 217 16.32 46.31 18.18
N CYS A 218 16.89 45.67 17.18
CA CYS A 218 16.71 45.96 15.78
C CYS A 218 16.12 44.78 15.04
N CYS A 219 16.93 43.97 14.40
CA CYS A 219 16.43 42.89 13.52
C CYS A 219 16.18 41.57 14.28
N ARG A 220 16.62 41.40 15.53
CA ARG A 220 16.48 40.13 16.24
C ARG A 220 15.05 39.58 16.29
N ALA A 221 14.07 40.43 16.58
CA ALA A 221 12.66 40.02 16.60
C ALA A 221 12.19 39.64 15.19
N LYS A 222 12.60 40.42 14.19
CA LYS A 222 12.33 40.15 12.77
C LYS A 222 13.05 38.88 12.30
N ASP A 223 14.32 38.73 12.62
CA ASP A 223 15.12 37.55 12.25
C ASP A 223 14.72 36.29 13.04
N LEU A 224 14.15 36.43 14.24
CA LEU A 224 13.48 35.33 14.98
C LEU A 224 12.13 34.98 14.35
N MET A 225 11.44 35.96 13.79
CA MET A 225 10.24 35.74 12.99
C MET A 225 10.55 35.38 11.54
N ASP A 226 11.62 35.96 10.95
CA ASP A 226 12.11 35.73 9.59
C ASP A 226 13.29 34.73 9.56
N GLY A 227 13.66 34.11 10.67
CA GLY A 227 14.64 32.99 10.77
C GLY A 227 14.14 31.79 9.98
N THR A 228 13.77 32.08 8.78
CA THR A 228 13.01 31.24 7.90
C THR A 228 13.94 30.28 7.22
N HIS A 229 13.79 29.03 7.57
CA HIS A 229 14.20 27.99 6.66
C HIS A 229 13.62 28.29 5.26
N PRO A 230 14.38 28.08 4.19
CA PRO A 230 13.86 28.24 2.85
C PRO A 230 12.65 27.34 2.62
N LEU A 231 11.75 27.75 1.75
CA LEU A 231 10.50 27.04 1.48
C LEU A 231 10.68 25.54 1.21
N PRO A 232 11.74 25.07 0.48
CA PRO A 232 12.01 23.65 0.29
C PRO A 232 12.24 22.84 1.57
N ASP A 233 12.75 23.47 2.62
CA ASP A 233 12.95 22.81 3.92
C ASP A 233 11.64 22.74 4.71
N ARG A 234 10.73 23.68 4.48
CA ARG A 234 9.42 23.77 5.14
C ARG A 234 8.33 22.93 4.48
N ALA A 235 8.44 22.66 3.17
CA ALA A 235 7.46 21.91 2.41
C ALA A 235 7.13 20.53 3.02
N PRO A 236 8.10 19.72 3.52
CA PRO A 236 7.78 18.47 4.22
C PRO A 236 6.95 18.66 5.50
N ALA A 237 7.19 19.73 6.25
CA ALA A 237 6.41 20.03 7.46
C ALA A 237 4.99 20.49 7.10
N LEU A 238 4.83 21.27 6.04
CA LEU A 238 3.52 21.67 5.51
C LEU A 238 2.71 20.44 5.08
N TYR A 239 3.33 19.47 4.39
CA TYR A 239 2.66 18.22 4.03
C TYR A 239 2.29 17.38 5.27
N ALA A 240 3.22 17.23 6.22
CA ALA A 240 2.98 16.49 7.45
C ALA A 240 1.85 17.11 8.29
N MET A 241 1.71 18.42 8.28
CA MET A 241 0.60 19.14 8.91
C MET A 241 -0.75 18.80 8.25
N LEU A 242 -0.82 18.71 6.92
CA LEU A 242 -2.02 18.25 6.23
C LEU A 242 -2.35 16.81 6.58
N ALA A 243 -1.32 15.94 6.67
CA ALA A 243 -1.48 14.55 7.08
C ALA A 243 -1.98 14.42 8.53
N SER A 244 -1.51 15.29 9.43
CA SER A 244 -2.01 15.40 10.80
C SER A 244 -3.49 15.84 10.83
N TYR A 245 -3.82 16.91 10.11
CA TYR A 245 -5.18 17.43 10.00
C TYR A 245 -6.15 16.40 9.43
N ALA A 246 -5.70 15.54 8.50
CA ALA A 246 -6.51 14.46 7.93
C ALA A 246 -6.87 13.35 8.93
N LYS A 247 -6.25 13.31 10.10
CA LYS A 247 -6.48 12.26 11.10
C LYS A 247 -7.56 12.61 12.13
N ARG A 248 -8.28 13.73 11.99
CA ARG A 248 -9.27 14.15 12.96
C ARG A 248 -10.54 14.72 12.33
N GLY A 249 -11.61 14.74 13.10
CA GLY A 249 -12.88 15.39 12.79
C GLY A 249 -13.44 14.97 11.42
N GLN A 250 -13.97 15.93 10.68
CA GLN A 250 -14.55 15.69 9.36
C GLN A 250 -13.50 15.26 8.33
N ALA A 251 -12.24 15.71 8.44
CA ALA A 251 -11.18 15.33 7.52
C ALA A 251 -10.87 13.84 7.63
N ARG A 252 -10.91 13.27 8.84
CA ARG A 252 -10.75 11.84 9.09
C ARG A 252 -11.79 11.00 8.38
N GLN A 253 -13.05 11.42 8.35
CA GLN A 253 -14.09 10.69 7.62
C GLN A 253 -13.75 10.53 6.12
N VAL A 254 -13.16 11.58 5.53
CA VAL A 254 -12.70 11.52 4.12
C VAL A 254 -11.52 10.58 3.98
N ALA A 255 -10.55 10.64 4.90
CA ALA A 255 -9.38 9.77 4.90
C ALA A 255 -9.78 8.28 5.07
N ASP A 256 -10.70 7.99 5.99
CA ASP A 256 -11.22 6.63 6.23
C ASP A 256 -11.98 6.09 5.01
N ARG A 257 -12.73 6.94 4.29
CA ARG A 257 -13.35 6.55 3.01
C ARG A 257 -12.33 6.13 1.97
N MET A 258 -11.27 6.91 1.80
CA MET A 258 -10.21 6.56 0.85
C MET A 258 -9.45 5.31 1.28
N ALA A 259 -9.18 5.15 2.59
CA ALA A 259 -8.54 3.95 3.14
C ALA A 259 -9.40 2.69 2.94
N ALA A 260 -10.72 2.80 3.02
CA ALA A 260 -11.64 1.69 2.77
C ALA A 260 -11.52 1.12 1.34
N CYS A 261 -11.13 1.95 0.37
CA CYS A 261 -10.93 1.51 -1.01
C CYS A 261 -9.68 0.62 -1.17
N VAL A 262 -8.77 0.60 -0.17
CA VAL A 262 -7.49 -0.15 -0.22
C VAL A 262 -7.42 -1.32 0.75
N ILE A 263 -8.52 -1.68 1.41
CA ILE A 263 -8.57 -2.85 2.29
C ILE A 263 -8.17 -4.09 1.50
N GLY A 264 -7.15 -4.79 1.99
CA GLY A 264 -6.60 -5.99 1.35
C GLY A 264 -5.50 -5.74 0.30
N ALA A 265 -5.12 -4.49 0.01
CA ALA A 265 -4.03 -4.18 -0.92
C ALA A 265 -2.67 -4.04 -0.21
N PRO A 266 -1.57 -4.54 -0.78
CA PRO A 266 -0.25 -4.32 -0.22
C PRO A 266 0.21 -2.87 -0.45
N HIS A 267 0.54 -2.16 0.63
CA HIS A 267 1.28 -0.88 0.67
C HIS A 267 0.68 0.44 0.14
N PRO A 268 -0.61 0.70 0.02
CA PRO A 268 -1.05 2.00 -0.45
C PRO A 268 -1.58 2.96 0.62
N ALA A 269 -1.37 2.71 1.91
CA ALA A 269 -1.87 3.60 2.97
C ALA A 269 -1.40 5.05 2.80
N MET A 270 -0.15 5.28 2.40
CA MET A 270 0.37 6.63 2.12
C MET A 270 -0.28 7.25 0.88
N LEU A 271 -0.51 6.46 -0.18
CA LEU A 271 -1.19 6.94 -1.38
C LEU A 271 -2.67 7.24 -1.10
N ALA A 272 -3.35 6.39 -0.32
CA ALA A 272 -4.73 6.63 0.11
C ALA A 272 -4.87 7.95 0.91
N LEU A 273 -3.92 8.21 1.80
CA LEU A 273 -3.87 9.46 2.56
C LEU A 273 -3.62 10.67 1.64
N ASP A 274 -2.68 10.58 0.68
CA ASP A 274 -2.43 11.63 -0.30
C ASP A 274 -3.67 11.95 -1.14
N LEU A 275 -4.36 10.91 -1.63
CA LEU A 275 -5.62 11.05 -2.36
C LEU A 275 -6.71 11.69 -1.48
N ALA A 276 -6.81 11.33 -0.21
CA ALA A 276 -7.74 11.95 0.71
C ALA A 276 -7.44 13.44 0.91
N ILE A 277 -6.16 13.78 1.09
CA ILE A 277 -5.72 15.15 1.30
C ILE A 277 -6.10 16.05 0.11
N PHE A 278 -5.80 15.64 -1.12
CA PHE A 278 -5.97 16.47 -2.29
C PHE A 278 -7.29 16.21 -3.03
N ASP A 279 -7.52 14.99 -3.49
CA ASP A 279 -8.70 14.64 -4.29
C ASP A 279 -9.95 14.52 -3.41
N GLY A 280 -9.80 14.12 -2.14
CA GLY A 280 -10.84 14.15 -1.12
C GLY A 280 -11.16 15.55 -0.58
N GLY A 281 -10.40 16.57 -1.00
CA GLY A 281 -10.66 17.99 -0.68
C GLY A 281 -10.19 18.45 0.70
N ILE A 282 -9.48 17.62 1.48
CA ILE A 282 -8.98 17.97 2.83
C ILE A 282 -8.06 19.20 2.78
N ALA A 283 -7.11 19.25 1.85
CA ALA A 283 -6.18 20.37 1.70
C ALA A 283 -6.91 21.68 1.31
N GLY A 284 -7.91 21.60 0.45
CA GLY A 284 -8.75 22.75 0.10
C GLY A 284 -9.55 23.27 1.30
N ARG A 285 -10.09 22.37 2.12
CA ARG A 285 -10.76 22.74 3.38
C ARG A 285 -9.77 23.39 4.35
N PHE A 286 -8.62 22.75 4.59
CA PHE A 286 -7.57 23.30 5.44
C PHE A 286 -7.16 24.71 5.02
N LEU A 287 -7.00 24.95 3.70
CA LEU A 287 -6.64 26.25 3.18
C LEU A 287 -7.72 27.32 3.42
N ARG A 288 -9.00 26.95 3.32
CA ARG A 288 -10.11 27.86 3.66
C ARG A 288 -10.16 28.19 5.14
N ASP A 289 -10.03 27.19 5.99
CA ASP A 289 -10.25 27.30 7.43
C ASP A 289 -9.01 27.87 8.15
N ARG A 290 -7.83 27.40 7.82
CA ARG A 290 -6.55 27.73 8.49
C ARG A 290 -5.52 28.44 7.62
N GLY A 291 -5.80 28.64 6.32
CA GLY A 291 -4.82 29.24 5.38
C GLY A 291 -4.37 30.64 5.79
N HIS A 292 -5.20 31.41 6.51
CA HIS A 292 -4.85 32.73 7.02
C HIS A 292 -3.76 32.68 8.11
N LEU A 293 -3.57 31.54 8.77
CA LEU A 293 -2.53 31.31 9.76
C LEU A 293 -1.16 30.99 9.13
N LEU A 294 -1.16 30.52 7.86
CA LEU A 294 0.04 30.19 7.13
C LEU A 294 0.78 31.45 6.67
N ARG A 295 2.08 31.31 6.48
CA ARG A 295 2.88 32.35 5.78
C ARG A 295 2.40 32.49 4.33
N PRO A 296 2.51 33.68 3.73
CA PRO A 296 2.05 33.89 2.36
C PRO A 296 2.67 32.90 1.35
N ASP A 297 3.99 32.66 1.43
CA ASP A 297 4.69 31.73 0.54
C ASP A 297 4.28 30.26 0.73
N GLU A 298 3.91 29.84 1.95
CA GLU A 298 3.39 28.51 2.24
C GLU A 298 1.95 28.35 1.73
N ARG A 299 1.15 29.39 1.88
CA ARG A 299 -0.22 29.42 1.36
C ARG A 299 -0.23 29.35 -0.17
N ASP A 300 0.65 30.12 -0.83
CA ASP A 300 0.78 30.10 -2.27
C ASP A 300 1.26 28.74 -2.78
N LEU A 301 2.24 28.11 -2.09
CA LEU A 301 2.73 26.77 -2.39
C LEU A 301 1.61 25.72 -2.24
N LEU A 302 0.83 25.79 -1.16
CA LEU A 302 -0.31 24.89 -0.95
C LEU A 302 -1.38 25.09 -2.04
N GLY A 303 -1.64 26.34 -2.44
CA GLY A 303 -2.51 26.66 -3.57
C GLY A 303 -2.04 26.01 -4.88
N GLU A 304 -0.73 26.01 -5.15
CA GLU A 304 -0.16 25.31 -6.29
C GLU A 304 -0.31 23.78 -6.16
N TRP A 305 -0.13 23.20 -4.96
CA TRP A 305 -0.30 21.76 -4.72
C TRP A 305 -1.70 21.27 -5.05
N LEU A 306 -2.74 22.08 -4.81
CA LEU A 306 -4.13 21.72 -5.13
C LEU A 306 -4.37 21.49 -6.64
N THR A 307 -3.49 22.01 -7.50
CA THR A 307 -3.59 21.82 -8.96
C THR A 307 -2.83 20.61 -9.48
N ARG A 308 -2.05 19.94 -8.63
CA ARG A 308 -1.18 18.83 -9.03
C ARG A 308 -1.93 17.50 -8.93
N PRO A 309 -2.14 16.79 -10.04
CA PRO A 309 -2.77 15.48 -10.01
C PRO A 309 -1.80 14.40 -9.53
N VAL A 310 -2.35 13.28 -9.05
CA VAL A 310 -1.60 12.04 -8.99
C VAL A 310 -1.36 11.54 -10.41
N ASP A 311 -0.19 10.98 -10.71
CA ASP A 311 0.15 10.50 -12.06
C ASP A 311 1.06 9.26 -11.97
N MET A 312 1.24 8.60 -13.11
CA MET A 312 2.14 7.48 -13.26
C MET A 312 3.35 7.87 -14.09
N TYR A 313 4.50 7.43 -13.61
CA TYR A 313 5.78 7.80 -14.19
C TYR A 313 6.65 6.59 -14.43
N GLU A 314 7.40 6.60 -15.51
CA GLU A 314 8.53 5.71 -15.73
C GLU A 314 9.81 6.39 -15.23
N VAL A 315 10.60 5.66 -14.46
CA VAL A 315 11.90 6.11 -13.98
C VAL A 315 12.91 6.01 -15.14
N THR A 316 13.31 7.14 -15.71
CA THR A 316 14.25 7.17 -16.86
C THR A 316 15.70 7.24 -16.43
N ARG A 317 15.99 7.85 -15.27
CA ARG A 317 17.32 7.97 -14.69
C ARG A 317 17.27 8.00 -13.17
N VAL A 318 18.25 7.37 -12.54
CA VAL A 318 18.42 7.37 -11.08
C VAL A 318 19.80 7.92 -10.74
N ARG A 319 19.84 8.86 -9.81
CA ARG A 319 21.03 9.24 -9.04
C ARG A 319 20.79 8.82 -7.60
N HIS A 320 21.29 7.64 -7.24
CA HIS A 320 21.10 7.08 -5.91
C HIS A 320 21.49 8.07 -4.81
N GLY A 321 20.64 8.19 -3.78
CA GLY A 321 20.82 9.11 -2.66
C GLY A 321 20.62 10.59 -2.98
N SER A 322 20.06 10.95 -4.13
CA SER A 322 19.91 12.35 -4.57
C SER A 322 18.60 12.61 -5.31
N GLU A 323 18.52 12.22 -6.58
CA GLU A 323 17.42 12.61 -7.45
C GLU A 323 17.02 11.53 -8.46
N LEU A 324 15.82 11.65 -8.99
CA LEU A 324 15.24 10.83 -10.05
C LEU A 324 14.90 11.72 -11.26
N THR A 325 14.98 11.13 -12.44
CA THR A 325 14.35 11.70 -13.64
C THR A 325 13.21 10.78 -14.04
N LEU A 326 12.03 11.35 -14.16
CA LEU A 326 10.79 10.66 -14.42
C LEU A 326 10.21 11.12 -15.76
N ARG A 327 9.46 10.23 -16.39
CA ARG A 327 8.66 10.52 -17.60
C ARG A 327 7.22 10.11 -17.31
N SER A 328 6.26 11.05 -17.48
CA SER A 328 4.85 10.71 -17.35
C SER A 328 4.44 9.68 -18.43
N ILE A 329 3.69 8.65 -18.00
CA ILE A 329 3.16 7.63 -18.91
C ILE A 329 1.84 8.10 -19.55
N VAL A 330 1.11 8.94 -18.84
CA VAL A 330 -0.26 9.35 -19.20
C VAL A 330 -0.29 10.64 -20.05
N GLY A 331 0.83 11.33 -20.21
CA GLY A 331 0.94 12.49 -21.10
C GLY A 331 1.12 13.83 -20.38
N GLY A 332 2.11 13.94 -19.55
CA GLY A 332 2.62 15.18 -18.96
C GLY A 332 3.96 15.62 -19.57
N PRO A 333 4.68 16.53 -18.91
CA PRO A 333 6.02 16.92 -19.31
C PRO A 333 6.91 15.71 -19.51
N GLN A 334 7.61 15.65 -20.64
CA GLN A 334 8.42 14.47 -21.00
C GLN A 334 9.56 14.18 -20.01
N ARG A 335 9.95 15.16 -19.21
CA ARG A 335 11.08 15.03 -18.30
C ARG A 335 10.84 15.80 -17.02
N ILE A 336 10.75 15.08 -15.90
CA ILE A 336 10.50 15.63 -14.57
C ILE A 336 11.68 15.28 -13.68
N ARG A 337 12.24 16.26 -12.97
CA ARG A 337 13.28 16.04 -11.96
C ARG A 337 12.67 16.06 -10.58
N GLN A 338 12.90 15.01 -9.84
CA GLN A 338 12.42 14.80 -8.47
C GLN A 338 13.61 14.66 -7.52
N ARG A 339 13.60 15.43 -6.43
CA ARG A 339 14.52 15.25 -5.32
C ARG A 339 13.89 14.31 -4.29
N ASP A 340 14.46 13.14 -4.14
CA ASP A 340 14.10 12.24 -3.06
C ASP A 340 15.25 11.28 -2.78
N ARG A 341 15.92 11.50 -1.65
CA ARG A 341 17.09 10.72 -1.27
C ARG A 341 16.72 9.26 -0.99
N LEU A 342 15.66 9.03 -0.22
CA LEU A 342 15.30 7.69 0.21
C LEU A 342 14.67 6.89 -0.94
N PHE A 343 13.72 7.49 -1.64
CA PHE A 343 13.04 6.82 -2.75
C PHE A 343 14.00 6.50 -3.90
N SER A 344 14.99 7.39 -4.16
CA SER A 344 16.02 7.11 -5.16
C SER A 344 16.90 5.89 -4.86
N MET A 345 16.94 5.42 -3.60
CA MET A 345 17.62 4.18 -3.22
C MET A 345 16.77 2.93 -3.45
N SER A 346 15.46 3.09 -3.55
CA SER A 346 14.49 1.99 -3.65
C SER A 346 14.10 1.66 -5.08
N VAL A 347 14.29 2.59 -6.02
CA VAL A 347 13.85 2.46 -7.42
C VAL A 347 15.03 2.28 -8.37
N ARG A 348 14.73 1.75 -9.53
CA ARG A 348 15.68 1.53 -10.62
C ARG A 348 15.18 2.18 -11.90
N ARG A 349 16.06 2.31 -12.87
CA ARG A 349 15.68 2.68 -14.23
C ARG A 349 14.61 1.72 -14.76
N LEU A 350 13.62 2.26 -15.44
CA LEU A 350 12.46 1.57 -16.02
C LEU A 350 11.40 1.09 -15.00
N ASP A 351 11.58 1.29 -13.71
CA ASP A 351 10.48 1.08 -12.76
C ASP A 351 9.31 2.04 -13.10
N ILE A 352 8.09 1.54 -12.93
CA ILE A 352 6.88 2.35 -12.98
C ILE A 352 6.50 2.72 -11.55
N VAL A 353 6.28 4.02 -11.34
CA VAL A 353 5.93 4.55 -10.03
C VAL A 353 4.69 5.41 -10.14
N ILE A 354 3.88 5.40 -9.10
CA ILE A 354 2.68 6.22 -9.00
C ILE A 354 2.74 7.10 -7.76
N GLY A 355 2.32 8.34 -7.89
CA GLY A 355 2.23 9.29 -6.79
C GLY A 355 2.00 10.71 -7.29
N ARG A 356 1.86 11.61 -6.34
CA ARG A 356 1.74 13.04 -6.60
C ARG A 356 3.09 13.72 -6.46
N LEU A 357 3.49 14.47 -7.46
CA LEU A 357 4.70 15.25 -7.45
C LEU A 357 4.37 16.73 -7.17
N LEU A 358 4.81 17.19 -6.02
CA LEU A 358 4.54 18.52 -5.49
C LEU A 358 5.79 19.40 -5.61
N PRO A 359 5.67 20.64 -6.08
CA PRO A 359 6.76 21.60 -6.05
C PRO A 359 7.19 21.88 -4.60
N ASP A 360 8.49 21.98 -4.36
CA ASP A 360 9.05 22.31 -3.05
C ASP A 360 9.51 23.78 -2.93
N GLY A 361 9.34 24.56 -4.00
CA GLY A 361 9.82 25.93 -4.07
C GLY A 361 11.29 26.09 -4.49
N SER A 362 12.03 24.97 -4.74
CA SER A 362 13.40 25.05 -5.25
C SER A 362 13.40 25.29 -6.76
N PRO A 363 14.11 26.33 -7.27
CA PRO A 363 14.22 26.56 -8.71
C PRO A 363 15.14 25.51 -9.37
N LEU A 364 14.80 25.14 -10.61
CA LEU A 364 15.69 24.40 -11.49
C LEU A 364 16.64 25.34 -12.23
N PRO A 365 17.90 24.95 -12.49
CA PRO A 365 18.85 25.75 -13.26
C PRO A 365 18.36 26.09 -14.67
N GLU A 366 17.61 25.17 -15.28
CA GLU A 366 17.02 25.33 -16.63
C GLU A 366 15.65 26.01 -16.64
N GLY A 367 15.18 26.49 -15.50
CA GLY A 367 13.84 27.04 -15.29
C GLY A 367 12.82 26.02 -14.77
N GLY A 368 11.78 26.51 -14.09
CA GLY A 368 10.81 25.67 -13.38
C GLY A 368 11.22 25.35 -11.96
N GLN A 369 10.65 24.30 -11.36
CA GLN A 369 10.86 23.92 -9.97
C GLN A 369 11.19 22.44 -9.84
N TYR A 370 11.96 22.07 -8.81
CA TYR A 370 12.07 20.70 -8.37
C TYR A 370 10.75 20.20 -7.80
N LEU A 371 10.46 18.94 -8.07
CA LEU A 371 9.27 18.28 -7.54
C LEU A 371 9.67 17.24 -6.50
N ARG A 372 8.79 17.00 -5.53
CA ARG A 372 8.97 15.99 -4.47
C ARG A 372 7.69 15.18 -4.28
N ALA A 373 7.86 13.90 -4.02
CA ALA A 373 6.76 13.01 -3.63
C ALA A 373 6.59 13.07 -2.10
N LEU A 374 6.03 14.14 -1.57
CA LEU A 374 5.88 14.34 -0.13
C LEU A 374 4.95 13.31 0.50
N GLY A 375 3.90 12.87 -0.23
CA GLY A 375 3.00 11.78 0.15
C GLY A 375 3.54 10.38 -0.14
N GLY A 376 4.79 10.29 -0.60
CA GLY A 376 5.38 9.05 -1.04
C GLY A 376 4.98 8.65 -2.47
N MET A 377 5.61 7.60 -2.95
CA MET A 377 5.31 6.97 -4.23
C MET A 377 5.24 5.47 -4.05
N ALA A 378 4.35 4.82 -4.77
CA ALA A 378 4.30 3.37 -4.86
C ALA A 378 5.00 2.90 -6.13
N ILE A 379 5.79 1.82 -6.00
CA ILE A 379 6.38 1.12 -7.15
C ILE A 379 5.33 0.13 -7.65
N LEU A 380 4.97 0.24 -8.91
CA LEU A 380 3.99 -0.64 -9.53
C LEU A 380 4.67 -1.81 -10.23
N PRO A 381 4.08 -3.02 -10.18
CA PRO A 381 4.47 -4.09 -11.08
C PRO A 381 4.35 -3.63 -12.53
N ARG A 382 5.33 -3.97 -13.35
CA ARG A 382 5.39 -3.47 -14.73
C ARG A 382 4.35 -4.10 -15.66
N ASP A 383 3.90 -5.29 -15.33
CA ASP A 383 2.77 -5.98 -15.98
C ASP A 383 1.43 -5.24 -15.82
N LEU A 384 1.33 -4.29 -14.89
CA LEU A 384 0.22 -3.34 -14.84
C LEU A 384 0.10 -2.45 -16.08
N ARG A 385 1.17 -2.25 -16.83
CA ARG A 385 1.11 -1.47 -18.06
C ARG A 385 0.14 -2.07 -19.09
N GLU A 386 0.09 -3.39 -19.18
CA GLU A 386 -0.85 -4.12 -20.04
C GLU A 386 -2.28 -4.05 -19.47
N ASN A 387 -2.42 -4.08 -18.16
CA ASN A 387 -3.70 -3.95 -17.47
C ASN A 387 -4.21 -2.50 -17.38
N MET A 388 -3.42 -1.51 -17.77
CA MET A 388 -3.84 -0.09 -17.78
C MET A 388 -5.03 0.15 -18.70
N GLN A 389 -5.16 -0.60 -19.81
CA GLN A 389 -6.31 -0.52 -20.70
C GLN A 389 -7.58 -1.08 -20.02
N VAL A 390 -7.44 -2.08 -19.13
CA VAL A 390 -8.54 -2.63 -18.35
C VAL A 390 -8.97 -1.66 -17.25
N LEU A 391 -8.00 -0.98 -16.62
CA LEU A 391 -8.26 0.02 -15.59
C LEU A 391 -8.84 1.32 -16.15
N PHE A 392 -8.50 1.65 -17.40
CA PHE A 392 -8.93 2.85 -18.10
C PHE A 392 -9.45 2.50 -19.50
N PRO A 393 -10.62 1.83 -19.60
CA PRO A 393 -11.24 1.54 -20.88
C PRO A 393 -11.58 2.88 -21.57
N GLY A 394 -10.89 3.22 -22.63
CA GLY A 394 -11.02 4.51 -23.33
C GLY A 394 -9.75 5.34 -23.39
N GLY A 395 -8.64 4.78 -22.94
CA GLY A 395 -7.32 5.42 -22.96
C GLY A 395 -6.94 6.09 -21.65
N PRO A 396 -5.73 6.64 -21.55
CA PRO A 396 -5.23 7.24 -20.33
C PRO A 396 -6.12 8.41 -19.91
N VAL A 397 -6.87 8.22 -18.83
CA VAL A 397 -7.68 9.28 -18.22
C VAL A 397 -6.71 10.26 -17.57
N ARG A 398 -6.82 11.53 -17.89
CA ARG A 398 -6.07 12.55 -17.17
C ARG A 398 -6.54 12.55 -15.73
N PRO A 399 -5.63 12.30 -14.77
CA PRO A 399 -5.95 12.45 -13.36
C PRO A 399 -6.57 13.84 -13.13
N GLY A 400 -7.64 13.93 -12.38
CA GLY A 400 -8.39 15.17 -12.19
C GLY A 400 -9.55 15.40 -13.16
N ALA A 401 -9.65 14.68 -14.29
CA ALA A 401 -10.81 14.71 -15.18
C ALA A 401 -11.87 13.66 -14.81
N ASP A 402 -11.48 12.59 -14.10
CA ASP A 402 -12.38 11.55 -13.59
C ASP A 402 -12.46 11.64 -12.06
N PRO A 403 -13.58 12.09 -11.48
CA PRO A 403 -13.74 12.14 -10.03
C PRO A 403 -13.70 10.75 -9.36
N LEU A 404 -13.86 9.67 -10.12
CA LEU A 404 -13.74 8.30 -9.64
C LEU A 404 -12.31 7.73 -9.79
N PHE A 405 -11.38 8.47 -10.40
CA PHE A 405 -10.00 8.02 -10.61
C PHE A 405 -9.32 7.53 -9.31
N PRO A 406 -9.39 8.25 -8.18
CA PRO A 406 -8.81 7.78 -6.92
C PRO A 406 -9.38 6.43 -6.48
N ALA A 407 -10.69 6.27 -6.53
CA ALA A 407 -11.35 5.02 -6.13
C ALA A 407 -11.01 3.85 -7.07
N ARG A 408 -10.95 4.08 -8.38
CA ARG A 408 -10.55 3.06 -9.38
C ARG A 408 -9.10 2.66 -9.20
N LEU A 409 -8.22 3.63 -8.99
CA LEU A 409 -6.80 3.38 -8.74
C LEU A 409 -6.60 2.53 -7.50
N LEU A 410 -7.24 2.90 -6.39
CA LEU A 410 -7.13 2.16 -5.14
C LEU A 410 -7.76 0.76 -5.24
N SER A 411 -8.88 0.63 -5.96
CA SER A 411 -9.48 -0.68 -6.24
C SER A 411 -8.57 -1.58 -7.06
N SER A 412 -7.79 -1.02 -7.99
CA SER A 412 -6.85 -1.80 -8.81
C SER A 412 -5.72 -2.43 -7.97
N PHE A 413 -5.27 -1.75 -6.92
CA PHE A 413 -4.32 -2.32 -5.97
C PHE A 413 -4.93 -3.47 -5.15
N ALA A 414 -6.19 -3.34 -4.77
CA ALA A 414 -6.92 -4.41 -4.08
C ALA A 414 -7.10 -5.64 -4.99
N GLN A 415 -7.30 -5.43 -6.32
CA GLN A 415 -7.38 -6.52 -7.30
C GLN A 415 -6.09 -7.31 -7.42
N GLN A 416 -4.93 -6.65 -7.36
CA GLN A 416 -3.63 -7.33 -7.46
C GLN A 416 -3.27 -8.15 -6.23
N ALA A 417 -3.88 -7.86 -5.09
CA ALA A 417 -3.69 -8.66 -3.87
C ALA A 417 -4.38 -10.04 -3.96
N ARG A 418 -5.35 -10.21 -4.88
CA ARG A 418 -6.00 -11.50 -5.13
C ARG A 418 -5.38 -12.15 -6.37
N THR A 419 -4.38 -12.95 -6.14
CA THR A 419 -3.82 -13.82 -7.17
C THR A 419 -4.19 -15.24 -6.83
N ASP A 420 -5.04 -15.87 -7.64
CA ASP A 420 -5.33 -17.28 -7.54
C ASP A 420 -4.28 -18.04 -8.32
N PHE A 421 -3.57 -18.91 -7.62
CA PHE A 421 -2.59 -19.78 -8.24
C PHE A 421 -3.29 -21.06 -8.69
N GLN A 422 -3.17 -21.38 -9.97
CA GLN A 422 -3.72 -22.60 -10.54
C GLN A 422 -2.61 -23.45 -11.17
N THR A 423 -2.85 -24.75 -11.20
CA THR A 423 -2.04 -25.69 -11.97
C THR A 423 -2.42 -25.61 -13.45
N ALA A 424 -1.57 -26.15 -14.32
CA ALA A 424 -1.87 -26.26 -15.76
C ALA A 424 -3.15 -27.08 -16.04
N ASP A 425 -3.59 -27.92 -15.11
CA ASP A 425 -4.83 -28.70 -15.21
C ASP A 425 -6.07 -27.92 -14.72
N GLY A 426 -5.90 -26.64 -14.28
CA GLY A 426 -6.98 -25.80 -13.74
C GLY A 426 -7.35 -26.08 -12.29
N ASP A 427 -6.58 -26.92 -11.56
CA ASP A 427 -6.79 -27.11 -10.14
C ASP A 427 -6.25 -25.93 -9.33
N GLU A 428 -6.81 -25.67 -8.15
CA GLU A 428 -6.20 -24.76 -7.17
C GLU A 428 -4.77 -25.22 -6.85
N TYR A 429 -3.79 -24.30 -6.94
CA TYR A 429 -2.40 -24.61 -6.60
C TYR A 429 -2.23 -24.74 -5.10
N ARG A 430 -1.94 -25.95 -4.65
CA ARG A 430 -1.73 -26.30 -3.24
C ARG A 430 -0.52 -27.20 -3.13
N PHE A 431 0.38 -26.88 -2.21
CA PHE A 431 1.47 -27.79 -1.88
C PHE A 431 0.94 -28.93 -1.00
N CYS A 432 0.89 -30.13 -1.57
CA CYS A 432 0.36 -31.31 -0.93
C CYS A 432 1.49 -32.31 -0.62
N GLU A 433 1.49 -32.86 0.58
CA GLU A 433 2.39 -33.93 0.99
C GLU A 433 1.58 -35.11 1.55
N THR A 434 1.96 -36.34 1.13
CA THR A 434 1.39 -37.58 1.66
C THR A 434 2.52 -38.51 2.08
N ALA A 435 2.54 -38.91 3.34
CA ALA A 435 3.47 -39.89 3.88
C ALA A 435 2.84 -41.28 3.87
N ILE A 436 3.55 -42.25 3.28
CA ILE A 436 3.12 -43.65 3.12
C ILE A 436 4.15 -44.57 3.76
N GLU A 437 3.74 -45.32 4.78
CA GLU A 437 4.55 -46.38 5.36
C GLU A 437 4.32 -47.71 4.62
N LEU A 438 5.40 -48.47 4.45
CA LEU A 438 5.42 -49.77 3.75
C LEU A 438 6.09 -50.84 4.59
N SER A 439 5.61 -52.07 4.48
CA SER A 439 6.26 -53.23 5.14
C SER A 439 7.65 -53.51 4.55
N SER A 440 7.86 -53.26 3.24
CA SER A 440 9.15 -53.16 2.58
C SER A 440 9.06 -52.14 1.44
N ALA A 441 9.90 -51.12 1.49
CA ALA A 441 9.89 -50.07 0.49
C ALA A 441 10.71 -50.40 -0.77
N ARG A 442 11.70 -51.33 -0.65
CA ARG A 442 12.65 -51.62 -1.73
C ARG A 442 11.98 -52.18 -2.99
N ASP A 443 11.16 -53.24 -2.80
CA ASP A 443 10.52 -53.93 -3.96
C ASP A 443 9.52 -53.01 -4.66
N VAL A 444 8.85 -52.14 -3.87
CA VAL A 444 7.93 -51.13 -4.40
C VAL A 444 8.71 -50.07 -5.16
N TRP A 445 9.85 -49.62 -4.62
CA TRP A 445 10.73 -48.63 -5.31
C TRP A 445 11.26 -49.17 -6.63
N ASP A 446 11.76 -50.40 -6.66
CA ASP A 446 12.24 -51.05 -7.87
C ASP A 446 11.14 -51.15 -8.96
N LEU A 447 9.87 -51.37 -8.53
CA LEU A 447 8.74 -51.35 -9.47
C LEU A 447 8.39 -49.94 -9.97
N LEU A 448 8.39 -48.95 -9.10
CA LEU A 448 8.07 -47.54 -9.45
C LEU A 448 9.15 -46.91 -10.36
N THR A 449 10.40 -47.35 -10.25
CA THR A 449 11.51 -46.80 -11.03
C THR A 449 11.67 -47.45 -12.41
N LYS A 450 11.04 -48.59 -12.67
CA LYS A 450 11.09 -49.29 -13.98
C LYS A 450 10.56 -48.43 -15.15
N PRO A 451 9.44 -47.70 -15.03
CA PRO A 451 8.92 -46.89 -16.13
C PRO A 451 9.61 -45.54 -16.30
N CYS A 452 10.62 -45.20 -15.47
CA CYS A 452 11.35 -43.97 -15.64
C CYS A 452 12.08 -43.93 -16.96
N LEU A 453 11.98 -42.78 -17.66
CA LEU A 453 12.71 -42.58 -18.91
C LEU A 453 14.21 -42.58 -18.64
N PRO A 454 15.00 -43.26 -19.50
CA PRO A 454 16.45 -43.17 -19.45
C PRO A 454 16.90 -41.77 -19.85
N ALA A 455 18.10 -41.40 -19.45
CA ALA A 455 18.76 -40.21 -19.98
C ALA A 455 18.85 -40.26 -21.52
N PRO A 456 18.69 -39.10 -22.19
CA PRO A 456 18.76 -39.07 -23.67
C PRO A 456 20.15 -39.48 -24.19
N GLU A 457 20.19 -40.42 -25.13
CA GLU A 457 21.39 -40.83 -25.82
C GLU A 457 21.23 -40.59 -27.33
N PRO A 458 22.07 -39.81 -28.02
CA PRO A 458 23.19 -39.05 -27.47
C PRO A 458 22.74 -37.85 -26.59
N PRO A 459 23.64 -37.32 -25.74
CA PRO A 459 23.33 -36.17 -24.92
C PRO A 459 22.85 -34.98 -25.77
N ILE A 460 21.79 -34.29 -25.31
CA ILE A 460 21.27 -33.12 -25.98
C ILE A 460 22.31 -32.01 -25.93
N ARG A 461 22.62 -31.42 -27.09
CA ARG A 461 23.68 -30.40 -27.23
C ARG A 461 23.16 -29.01 -27.62
N ASP A 462 21.97 -28.95 -28.16
CA ASP A 462 21.36 -27.71 -28.64
C ASP A 462 19.84 -27.72 -28.51
N VAL A 463 19.23 -26.58 -28.82
CA VAL A 463 17.78 -26.37 -28.71
C VAL A 463 16.98 -27.25 -29.68
N ASP A 464 17.49 -27.48 -30.87
CA ASP A 464 16.79 -28.27 -31.88
C ASP A 464 16.75 -29.75 -31.48
N GLY A 465 17.87 -30.27 -30.93
CA GLY A 465 17.92 -31.61 -30.33
C GLY A 465 16.98 -31.73 -29.12
N TYR A 466 16.89 -30.69 -28.29
CA TYR A 466 15.96 -30.67 -27.17
C TYR A 466 14.49 -30.68 -27.61
N ASN A 467 14.14 -29.87 -28.59
CA ASN A 467 12.77 -29.83 -29.13
C ASN A 467 12.38 -31.15 -29.79
N ALA A 468 13.33 -31.76 -30.54
CA ALA A 468 13.13 -33.09 -31.15
C ALA A 468 12.92 -34.17 -30.07
N TYR A 469 13.69 -34.13 -29.00
CA TYR A 469 13.54 -35.02 -27.85
C TYR A 469 12.16 -34.84 -27.19
N LEU A 470 11.76 -33.60 -26.90
CA LEU A 470 10.45 -33.31 -26.29
C LEU A 470 9.28 -33.80 -27.16
N ALA A 471 9.38 -33.65 -28.48
CA ALA A 471 8.36 -34.09 -29.41
C ALA A 471 8.17 -35.64 -29.42
N GLY A 472 9.22 -36.38 -29.03
CA GLY A 472 9.19 -37.84 -28.89
C GLY A 472 8.67 -38.34 -27.54
N LEU A 473 8.46 -37.49 -26.55
CA LEU A 473 8.07 -37.93 -25.23
C LEU A 473 6.58 -38.26 -25.15
N PRO A 474 6.19 -39.24 -24.27
CA PRO A 474 4.79 -39.47 -23.94
C PRO A 474 4.13 -38.23 -23.30
N ALA A 475 2.80 -38.11 -23.36
CA ALA A 475 2.07 -37.02 -22.71
C ALA A 475 2.28 -36.97 -21.18
N ARG A 476 2.56 -38.13 -20.56
CA ARG A 476 2.93 -38.27 -19.14
C ARG A 476 3.98 -39.34 -18.99
N PHE A 477 4.98 -39.07 -18.15
CA PHE A 477 6.11 -40.00 -17.95
C PHE A 477 6.74 -39.77 -16.57
N TRP A 478 7.56 -40.73 -16.16
CA TRP A 478 8.37 -40.67 -14.95
C TRP A 478 9.82 -40.43 -15.28
N VAL A 479 10.49 -39.62 -14.45
CA VAL A 479 11.93 -39.30 -14.61
C VAL A 479 12.60 -39.52 -13.26
N ARG A 480 13.82 -40.05 -13.26
CA ARG A 480 14.67 -40.02 -12.07
C ARG A 480 15.15 -38.58 -11.82
N SER A 481 14.96 -38.10 -10.60
CA SER A 481 15.57 -36.86 -10.17
C SER A 481 17.08 -37.00 -10.04
N SER A 482 17.79 -35.88 -9.97
CA SER A 482 19.22 -35.88 -9.62
C SER A 482 19.52 -36.47 -8.24
N ALA A 483 18.53 -36.55 -7.37
CA ALA A 483 18.60 -37.29 -6.12
C ALA A 483 18.24 -38.75 -6.37
N ASP A 484 19.14 -39.69 -6.02
CA ASP A 484 18.97 -41.13 -6.24
C ASP A 484 17.72 -41.74 -5.57
N ASP A 485 17.12 -41.02 -4.63
CA ASP A 485 15.99 -41.44 -3.83
C ASP A 485 14.66 -40.78 -4.25
N GLU A 486 14.64 -40.11 -5.44
CA GLU A 486 13.46 -39.38 -5.91
C GLU A 486 13.15 -39.65 -7.38
N ILE A 487 11.84 -39.78 -7.68
CA ILE A 487 11.32 -39.82 -9.05
C ILE A 487 10.25 -38.74 -9.22
N GLU A 488 10.20 -38.16 -10.41
CA GLU A 488 9.29 -37.09 -10.76
C GLU A 488 8.30 -37.55 -11.82
N HIS A 489 7.02 -37.20 -11.62
CA HIS A 489 5.97 -37.39 -12.60
C HIS A 489 5.83 -36.12 -13.43
N VAL A 490 6.04 -36.23 -14.73
CA VAL A 490 6.06 -35.09 -15.67
C VAL A 490 4.95 -35.25 -16.68
N GLY A 491 4.24 -34.15 -16.97
CA GLY A 491 3.24 -34.07 -18.03
C GLY A 491 3.58 -33.01 -19.07
N GLN A 492 3.10 -33.20 -20.30
CA GLN A 492 3.10 -32.17 -21.33
C GLN A 492 1.76 -31.42 -21.28
N ALA A 493 1.77 -30.17 -20.78
CA ALA A 493 0.58 -29.30 -20.76
C ALA A 493 0.25 -28.77 -22.18
N GLU A 494 1.30 -28.47 -22.96
CA GLU A 494 1.26 -28.01 -24.35
C GLU A 494 2.48 -28.57 -25.07
N PRO A 495 2.50 -28.65 -26.41
CA PRO A 495 3.69 -29.08 -27.15
C PRO A 495 4.91 -28.25 -26.76
N GLY A 496 5.93 -28.93 -26.22
CA GLY A 496 7.18 -28.29 -25.76
C GLY A 496 7.12 -27.66 -24.37
N ARG A 497 5.99 -27.74 -23.65
CA ARG A 497 5.83 -27.21 -22.28
C ARG A 497 5.62 -28.34 -21.29
N LEU A 498 6.60 -28.58 -20.47
CA LEU A 498 6.57 -29.62 -19.45
C LEU A 498 6.12 -29.04 -18.11
N THR A 499 5.41 -29.89 -17.36
CA THR A 499 4.88 -29.58 -16.03
C THR A 499 5.22 -30.70 -15.05
N ASN A 500 5.76 -30.36 -13.88
CA ASN A 500 5.91 -31.36 -12.80
C ASN A 500 4.54 -31.60 -12.15
N LEU A 501 4.04 -32.81 -12.27
CA LEU A 501 2.77 -33.24 -11.70
C LEU A 501 2.90 -33.64 -10.21
N GLY A 502 4.13 -33.96 -9.78
CA GLY A 502 4.48 -34.30 -8.42
C GLY A 502 5.68 -35.25 -8.33
N THR A 503 6.10 -35.57 -7.12
CA THR A 503 7.27 -36.40 -6.86
C THR A 503 6.97 -37.54 -5.89
N ILE A 504 7.74 -38.62 -5.99
CA ILE A 504 7.80 -39.68 -4.99
C ILE A 504 9.23 -39.73 -4.49
N ARG A 505 9.44 -39.50 -3.19
CA ARG A 505 10.74 -39.59 -2.55
C ARG A 505 10.79 -40.81 -1.62
N HIS A 506 11.83 -41.63 -1.78
CA HIS A 506 12.09 -42.73 -0.88
C HIS A 506 12.53 -42.23 0.49
N ARG A 507 11.93 -42.76 1.55
CA ARG A 507 12.30 -42.48 2.94
C ARG A 507 12.45 -43.78 3.71
N HIS A 508 13.12 -43.69 4.85
CA HIS A 508 13.23 -44.87 5.74
C HIS A 508 11.84 -45.37 6.13
N GLY A 509 11.51 -46.62 5.72
CA GLY A 509 10.22 -47.24 5.99
C GLY A 509 9.05 -46.87 5.06
N GLY A 510 9.29 -46.12 3.97
CA GLY A 510 8.21 -45.77 3.05
C GLY A 510 8.52 -44.68 2.04
N PHE A 511 7.50 -43.91 1.67
CA PHE A 511 7.60 -42.85 0.66
C PHE A 511 6.95 -41.54 1.13
N LEU A 512 7.47 -40.43 0.64
CA LEU A 512 6.84 -39.14 0.66
C LEU A 512 6.40 -38.77 -0.75
N VAL A 513 5.11 -38.58 -0.93
CA VAL A 513 4.53 -38.05 -2.18
C VAL A 513 4.33 -36.53 -2.01
N THR A 514 4.78 -35.73 -2.98
CA THR A 514 4.50 -34.31 -3.04
C THR A 514 3.85 -33.94 -4.38
N ALA A 515 2.90 -33.01 -4.39
CA ALA A 515 2.26 -32.55 -5.61
C ALA A 515 1.70 -31.13 -5.44
N ASN A 516 1.38 -30.47 -6.56
CA ASN A 516 0.91 -29.09 -6.59
C ASN A 516 -0.63 -28.95 -6.60
N SER A 517 -1.36 -30.06 -6.46
CA SER A 517 -2.81 -30.06 -6.21
C SER A 517 -3.23 -31.33 -5.46
N VAL A 518 -4.38 -31.25 -4.79
CA VAL A 518 -4.97 -32.39 -4.08
C VAL A 518 -5.27 -33.53 -5.04
N ARG A 519 -5.78 -33.24 -6.22
CA ARG A 519 -6.09 -34.25 -7.25
C ARG A 519 -4.83 -34.98 -7.74
N ARG A 520 -3.75 -34.24 -8.00
CA ARG A 520 -2.46 -34.83 -8.41
C ARG A 520 -1.85 -35.68 -7.30
N ALA A 521 -1.88 -35.19 -6.05
CA ALA A 521 -1.39 -35.94 -4.89
C ALA A 521 -2.13 -37.25 -4.72
N ALA A 522 -3.46 -37.25 -4.82
CA ALA A 522 -4.27 -38.44 -4.76
C ALA A 522 -3.98 -39.43 -5.90
N GLY A 523 -3.75 -38.91 -7.12
CA GLY A 523 -3.37 -39.75 -8.27
C GLY A 523 -2.01 -40.46 -8.06
N ILE A 524 -1.01 -39.75 -7.57
CA ILE A 524 0.31 -40.32 -7.29
C ILE A 524 0.26 -41.29 -6.09
N GLU A 525 -0.48 -40.95 -5.05
CA GLU A 525 -0.75 -41.84 -3.92
C GLU A 525 -1.33 -43.19 -4.40
N ALA A 526 -2.32 -43.16 -5.30
CA ALA A 526 -2.89 -44.35 -5.87
C ALA A 526 -1.90 -45.24 -6.59
N VAL A 527 -0.97 -44.62 -7.37
CA VAL A 527 0.13 -45.35 -8.05
C VAL A 527 1.04 -46.07 -7.04
N VAL A 528 1.38 -45.41 -5.94
CA VAL A 528 2.20 -46.03 -4.87
C VAL A 528 1.47 -47.19 -4.20
N LEU A 529 0.18 -47.02 -3.89
CA LEU A 529 -0.63 -48.06 -3.25
C LEU A 529 -0.82 -49.27 -4.18
N GLU A 530 -1.04 -49.05 -5.47
CA GLU A 530 -1.15 -50.10 -6.48
C GLU A 530 0.19 -50.87 -6.63
N ALA A 531 1.31 -50.16 -6.68
CA ALA A 531 2.64 -50.77 -6.72
C ALA A 531 2.91 -51.63 -5.46
N ALA A 532 2.50 -51.14 -4.29
CA ALA A 532 2.61 -51.90 -3.04
C ALA A 532 1.75 -53.17 -3.08
N ALA A 533 0.50 -53.07 -3.53
CA ALA A 533 -0.37 -54.24 -3.67
C ALA A 533 0.19 -55.26 -4.66
N SER A 534 0.74 -54.82 -5.79
CA SER A 534 1.35 -55.67 -6.84
C SER A 534 2.59 -56.41 -6.37
N THR A 535 3.29 -55.85 -5.38
CA THR A 535 4.47 -56.49 -4.75
C THR A 535 4.12 -57.22 -3.48
N GLY A 536 2.85 -57.33 -3.12
CA GLY A 536 2.37 -57.98 -1.88
C GLY A 536 2.73 -57.24 -0.59
N GLN A 537 3.13 -55.98 -0.69
CA GLN A 537 3.52 -55.19 0.46
C GLN A 537 2.30 -54.52 1.12
N LYS A 538 2.32 -54.40 2.43
CA LYS A 538 1.30 -53.63 3.16
C LYS A 538 1.68 -52.16 3.14
N ALA A 539 0.77 -51.31 2.66
CA ALA A 539 0.92 -49.87 2.63
C ALA A 539 -0.10 -49.20 3.53
N ARG A 540 0.31 -48.13 4.24
CA ARG A 540 -0.55 -47.32 5.09
C ARG A 540 -0.23 -45.85 4.93
N VAL A 541 -1.20 -45.04 4.54
CA VAL A 541 -1.07 -43.59 4.60
C VAL A 541 -1.07 -43.12 6.04
N THR A 542 0.01 -42.47 6.46
CA THR A 542 0.21 -42.03 7.85
C THR A 542 -0.09 -40.59 8.08
N ALA A 543 0.13 -39.73 7.04
CA ALA A 543 -0.15 -38.29 7.11
C ALA A 543 -0.52 -37.77 5.75
N ARG A 544 -1.38 -36.75 5.71
CA ARG A 544 -1.62 -35.88 4.56
C ARG A 544 -1.60 -34.43 5.04
N SER A 545 -0.91 -33.58 4.29
CA SER A 545 -0.92 -32.14 4.49
C SER A 545 -1.21 -31.43 3.17
N SER A 546 -1.85 -30.27 3.26
CA SER A 546 -2.13 -29.44 2.09
C SER A 546 -2.08 -27.98 2.52
N LYS A 547 -1.23 -27.18 1.87
CA LYS A 547 -1.05 -25.76 2.15
C LYS A 547 -1.26 -24.95 0.88
N THR A 548 -1.96 -23.83 0.98
CA THR A 548 -2.07 -22.87 -0.09
C THR A 548 -0.75 -22.12 -0.33
N ALA A 549 -0.61 -21.45 -1.47
CA ALA A 549 0.55 -20.60 -1.74
C ALA A 549 0.71 -19.48 -0.70
N ASP A 550 -0.39 -18.94 -0.19
CA ASP A 550 -0.39 -17.90 0.84
C ASP A 550 0.10 -18.43 2.19
N GLU A 551 -0.34 -19.62 2.59
CA GLU A 551 0.15 -20.30 3.81
C GLU A 551 1.64 -20.63 3.74
N LEU A 552 2.17 -20.97 2.55
CA LEU A 552 3.59 -21.26 2.34
C LEU A 552 4.46 -20.01 2.39
N THR A 553 3.96 -18.89 1.88
CA THR A 553 4.72 -17.63 1.80
C THR A 553 4.65 -16.83 3.09
N GLY A 554 3.94 -17.33 4.12
CA GLY A 554 3.70 -16.59 5.35
C GLY A 554 2.89 -15.31 5.12
N ARG A 555 2.33 -15.17 3.93
CA ARG A 555 1.21 -14.26 3.73
C ARG A 555 0.05 -14.87 4.51
N THR A 556 0.01 -14.59 5.80
CA THR A 556 -1.26 -14.67 6.49
C THR A 556 -2.16 -13.73 5.72
N SER A 557 -3.04 -14.27 4.86
CA SER A 557 -4.32 -13.64 4.68
C SER A 557 -4.72 -13.29 6.11
N LYS A 558 -4.70 -12.00 6.44
CA LYS A 558 -5.40 -11.53 7.64
C LYS A 558 -6.72 -12.28 7.57
N PRO A 559 -7.17 -12.92 8.68
CA PRO A 559 -8.39 -13.72 8.67
C PRO A 559 -9.36 -12.91 7.84
N GLU A 560 -9.89 -13.50 6.77
CA GLU A 560 -10.77 -12.84 5.83
C GLU A 560 -11.63 -11.94 6.67
N GLU A 561 -11.38 -10.62 6.62
CA GLU A 561 -12.32 -9.67 7.17
C GLU A 561 -13.58 -10.09 6.46
N GLU A 562 -14.55 -10.62 7.19
CA GLU A 562 -15.72 -11.29 6.65
C GLU A 562 -16.14 -10.57 5.38
N PRO A 563 -16.25 -11.23 4.21
CA PRO A 563 -16.49 -10.53 2.93
C PRO A 563 -17.60 -9.49 3.04
N GLY A 564 -18.55 -9.71 3.94
CA GLY A 564 -19.58 -8.76 4.31
C GLY A 564 -19.09 -7.46 4.97
N SER A 565 -17.92 -7.41 5.57
CA SER A 565 -17.47 -6.19 6.27
C SER A 565 -16.96 -5.11 5.32
N ARG A 566 -16.27 -5.49 4.25
CA ARG A 566 -15.79 -4.57 3.21
C ARG A 566 -16.95 -4.04 2.38
N GLU A 567 -17.81 -4.93 1.88
CA GLU A 567 -19.00 -4.57 1.13
C GLU A 567 -19.96 -3.70 1.94
N ALA A 568 -20.19 -4.04 3.21
CA ALA A 568 -20.99 -3.22 4.12
C ALA A 568 -20.37 -1.84 4.32
N MET A 569 -19.06 -1.75 4.51
CA MET A 569 -18.36 -0.49 4.67
C MET A 569 -18.38 0.35 3.39
N CYS A 570 -18.10 -0.23 2.23
CA CYS A 570 -18.13 0.48 0.95
C CYS A 570 -19.53 1.01 0.63
N ARG A 571 -20.60 0.21 0.82
CA ARG A 571 -21.98 0.65 0.66
C ARG A 571 -22.32 1.80 1.60
N ARG A 572 -21.96 1.68 2.88
CA ARG A 572 -22.17 2.72 3.89
C ARG A 572 -21.48 4.04 3.51
N LEU A 573 -20.33 3.97 2.86
CA LEU A 573 -19.54 5.12 2.43
C LEU A 573 -19.93 5.64 1.04
N GLY A 574 -20.88 4.99 0.35
CA GLY A 574 -21.27 5.35 -1.02
C GLY A 574 -20.17 5.13 -2.06
N ILE A 575 -19.25 4.16 -1.82
CA ILE A 575 -18.11 3.85 -2.71
C ILE A 575 -18.45 2.61 -3.54
N GLU A 576 -19.46 2.68 -4.39
CA GLU A 576 -19.89 1.54 -5.21
C GLU A 576 -18.80 1.07 -6.18
N ALA A 577 -17.96 1.99 -6.69
CA ALA A 577 -16.85 1.64 -7.58
C ALA A 577 -15.83 0.69 -6.94
N ALA A 578 -15.69 0.71 -5.60
CA ALA A 578 -14.81 -0.20 -4.86
C ALA A 578 -15.44 -1.59 -4.63
N LEU A 579 -16.72 -1.75 -4.94
CA LEU A 579 -17.47 -3.02 -4.85
C LEU A 579 -17.44 -3.82 -6.14
N ALA A 580 -16.88 -3.28 -7.24
CA ALA A 580 -16.78 -4.02 -8.49
C ALA A 580 -16.14 -5.40 -8.21
N PRO A 581 -16.73 -6.50 -8.71
CA PRO A 581 -16.18 -7.82 -8.53
C PRO A 581 -14.75 -7.83 -9.06
N VAL A 582 -13.84 -8.22 -8.18
CA VAL A 582 -12.44 -8.38 -8.51
C VAL A 582 -12.29 -9.78 -9.05
N GLU A 583 -12.10 -9.91 -10.37
CA GLU A 583 -11.67 -11.18 -10.92
C GLU A 583 -10.23 -11.44 -10.46
N PRO A 584 -9.97 -12.54 -9.75
CA PRO A 584 -8.62 -12.87 -9.33
C PRO A 584 -7.74 -13.08 -10.57
N ARG A 585 -6.52 -12.55 -10.53
CA ARG A 585 -5.53 -12.86 -11.56
C ARG A 585 -5.13 -14.32 -11.43
N VAL A 586 -5.38 -15.12 -12.46
CA VAL A 586 -4.92 -16.51 -12.49
C VAL A 586 -3.47 -16.53 -12.94
N LEU A 587 -2.57 -16.98 -12.07
CA LEU A 587 -1.17 -17.23 -12.41
C LEU A 587 -0.92 -18.74 -12.49
N LEU A 588 -0.50 -19.17 -13.68
CA LEU A 588 0.02 -20.52 -13.89
C LEU A 588 1.48 -20.54 -13.43
N LEU A 589 1.78 -21.22 -12.30
CA LEU A 589 3.11 -21.24 -11.70
C LEU A 589 3.98 -22.38 -12.25
N GLU A 590 3.52 -23.15 -13.22
CA GLU A 590 4.16 -24.38 -13.60
C GLU A 590 5.02 -24.24 -14.87
N GLN A 591 6.32 -24.27 -14.67
CA GLN A 591 7.29 -24.49 -15.71
C GLN A 591 8.31 -25.50 -15.20
N TYR A 592 8.41 -26.64 -15.86
CA TYR A 592 9.35 -27.72 -15.53
C TYR A 592 10.38 -27.88 -16.62
N PHE A 593 11.63 -28.04 -16.22
CA PHE A 593 12.74 -28.34 -17.11
C PHE A 593 13.27 -29.73 -16.78
N LEU A 594 13.36 -30.60 -17.78
CA LEU A 594 13.95 -31.90 -17.56
C LEU A 594 15.40 -31.79 -17.07
N PRO A 595 15.75 -32.46 -15.96
CA PRO A 595 17.13 -32.53 -15.53
C PRO A 595 17.91 -33.32 -16.58
N LEU A 596 18.73 -32.61 -17.31
CA LEU A 596 19.72 -33.21 -18.23
C LEU A 596 21.02 -33.33 -17.45
N ASP A 597 21.59 -34.53 -17.35
CA ASP A 597 22.70 -34.93 -16.46
C ASP A 597 23.86 -33.93 -16.16
N HIS A 598 24.52 -34.13 -15.09
CA HIS A 598 25.09 -33.41 -13.95
C HIS A 598 26.16 -32.31 -14.10
N SER A 599 26.86 -31.96 -15.13
CA SER A 599 27.80 -30.82 -15.08
C SER A 599 27.97 -30.05 -16.40
N ALA A 600 27.94 -30.73 -17.51
CA ALA A 600 27.79 -30.09 -18.82
C ALA A 600 26.33 -29.63 -19.03
N ALA A 601 25.41 -30.26 -18.35
CA ALA A 601 23.97 -30.07 -18.48
C ALA A 601 23.48 -28.69 -18.01
N GLU A 602 24.01 -28.13 -16.93
CA GLU A 602 23.50 -26.86 -16.38
C GLU A 602 23.78 -25.69 -17.34
N ALA A 603 24.95 -25.64 -17.95
CA ALA A 603 25.28 -24.62 -18.94
C ALA A 603 24.46 -24.80 -20.23
N VAL A 604 24.23 -26.05 -20.66
CA VAL A 604 23.42 -26.39 -21.84
C VAL A 604 21.94 -26.08 -21.57
N VAL A 605 21.41 -26.43 -20.40
CA VAL A 605 20.04 -26.10 -20.01
C VAL A 605 19.82 -24.58 -19.94
N ARG A 606 20.77 -23.84 -19.41
CA ARG A 606 20.70 -22.37 -19.39
C ARG A 606 20.68 -21.78 -20.79
N GLU A 607 21.52 -22.30 -21.69
CA GLU A 607 21.56 -21.87 -23.08
C GLU A 607 20.25 -22.21 -23.81
N ILE A 608 19.74 -23.43 -23.63
CA ILE A 608 18.46 -23.87 -24.17
C ILE A 608 17.33 -22.98 -23.69
N ASN A 609 17.25 -22.72 -22.40
CA ASN A 609 16.20 -21.88 -21.82
C ASN A 609 16.27 -20.44 -22.34
N ARG A 610 17.49 -19.89 -22.45
CA ARG A 610 17.70 -18.56 -23.01
C ARG A 610 17.27 -18.52 -24.48
N GLU A 611 17.60 -19.50 -25.29
CA GLU A 611 17.23 -19.55 -26.70
C GLU A 611 15.75 -19.81 -26.92
N ILE A 612 15.10 -20.66 -26.09
CA ILE A 612 13.63 -20.82 -26.08
C ILE A 612 12.96 -19.52 -25.74
N GLY A 613 13.41 -18.81 -24.71
CA GLY A 613 12.89 -17.50 -24.34
C GLY A 613 13.04 -16.47 -25.46
N LEU A 614 14.20 -16.44 -26.14
CA LEU A 614 14.46 -15.57 -27.29
C LEU A 614 13.53 -15.90 -28.47
N ARG A 615 13.40 -17.18 -28.83
CA ARG A 615 12.50 -17.61 -29.91
C ARG A 615 11.05 -17.29 -29.59
N SER A 616 10.58 -17.61 -28.39
CA SER A 616 9.23 -17.29 -27.95
C SER A 616 8.93 -15.79 -28.10
N MET A 617 9.85 -14.92 -27.67
CA MET A 617 9.69 -13.47 -27.81
C MET A 617 9.76 -12.97 -29.26
N LEU A 618 10.50 -13.64 -30.15
CA LEU A 618 10.67 -13.24 -31.55
C LEU A 618 9.54 -13.77 -32.46
N GLU A 619 8.92 -14.88 -32.07
CA GLU A 619 7.86 -15.57 -32.82
C GLU A 619 6.45 -15.26 -32.29
N SER A 620 6.34 -14.61 -31.10
CA SER A 620 5.06 -14.20 -30.53
C SER A 620 4.26 -13.34 -31.51
N THR A 621 2.99 -13.65 -31.65
CA THR A 621 2.03 -12.90 -32.48
C THR A 621 1.09 -12.02 -31.63
N ASP A 622 1.41 -11.80 -30.36
CA ASP A 622 0.58 -11.02 -29.40
C ASP A 622 0.41 -9.55 -29.82
N ASN A 623 1.21 -9.08 -30.78
CA ASN A 623 1.14 -7.73 -31.30
C ASN A 623 0.13 -7.61 -32.47
N GLU A 624 -1.17 -7.80 -32.20
CA GLU A 624 -2.25 -7.75 -33.21
C GLU A 624 -2.05 -8.76 -34.35
N GLY A 625 -1.53 -9.94 -34.04
CA GLY A 625 -1.23 -10.97 -35.03
C GLY A 625 0.09 -10.76 -35.81
N LEU A 626 0.88 -9.76 -35.43
CA LEU A 626 2.17 -9.45 -36.07
C LEU A 626 3.32 -10.06 -35.27
N THR A 627 4.29 -10.64 -35.97
CA THR A 627 5.56 -10.96 -35.34
C THR A 627 6.32 -9.68 -34.96
N PRO A 628 7.20 -9.68 -33.93
CA PRO A 628 7.99 -8.52 -33.57
C PRO A 628 8.81 -7.92 -34.71
N ALA A 629 9.34 -8.75 -35.60
CA ALA A 629 10.06 -8.28 -36.77
C ALA A 629 9.15 -7.52 -37.76
N ALA A 630 7.94 -8.03 -38.00
CA ALA A 630 6.94 -7.35 -38.83
C ALA A 630 6.47 -6.04 -38.18
N ALA A 631 6.23 -6.05 -36.88
CA ALA A 631 5.84 -4.87 -36.11
C ALA A 631 6.93 -3.77 -36.13
N VAL A 632 8.19 -4.14 -36.01
CA VAL A 632 9.32 -3.19 -36.14
C VAL A 632 9.40 -2.61 -37.54
N ALA A 633 9.16 -3.41 -38.59
CA ALA A 633 9.19 -2.97 -39.97
C ALA A 633 8.06 -2.00 -40.31
N ILE A 634 6.85 -2.23 -39.76
CA ILE A 634 5.69 -1.34 -39.93
C ILE A 634 5.92 0.01 -39.23
N GLY A 635 6.57 0.01 -38.04
CA GLY A 635 6.81 1.21 -37.27
C GLY A 635 5.61 1.66 -36.43
N GLY A 636 5.63 2.92 -35.94
CA GLY A 636 4.55 3.49 -35.13
C GLY A 636 4.26 2.71 -33.86
N THR A 637 2.99 2.62 -33.47
CA THR A 637 2.54 1.94 -32.23
C THR A 637 2.91 0.47 -32.17
N ALA A 638 2.94 -0.23 -33.29
CA ALA A 638 3.35 -1.63 -33.34
C ALA A 638 4.83 -1.81 -32.92
N ARG A 639 5.72 -0.96 -33.46
CA ARG A 639 7.12 -0.92 -33.05
C ARG A 639 7.28 -0.52 -31.59
N ASP A 640 6.50 0.46 -31.11
CA ASP A 640 6.58 0.94 -29.73
C ASP A 640 6.23 -0.18 -28.73
N ARG A 641 5.28 -1.07 -29.05
CA ARG A 641 4.98 -2.26 -28.26
C ARG A 641 6.15 -3.23 -28.17
N VAL A 642 6.81 -3.49 -29.30
CA VAL A 642 8.02 -4.34 -29.31
C VAL A 642 9.13 -3.72 -28.45
N LEU A 643 9.35 -2.42 -28.56
CA LEU A 643 10.32 -1.72 -27.70
C LEU A 643 9.94 -1.82 -26.23
N ALA A 644 8.66 -1.73 -25.88
CA ALA A 644 8.18 -1.92 -24.53
C ALA A 644 8.48 -3.34 -24.01
N THR A 645 8.30 -4.37 -24.84
CA THR A 645 8.63 -5.76 -24.47
C THR A 645 10.14 -5.94 -24.22
N ILE A 646 10.98 -5.31 -25.04
CA ILE A 646 12.44 -5.33 -24.83
C ILE A 646 12.83 -4.59 -23.54
N ASP A 647 12.19 -3.45 -23.28
CA ASP A 647 12.39 -2.69 -22.03
C ASP A 647 11.95 -3.50 -20.81
N ASP A 648 10.87 -4.30 -20.91
CA ASP A 648 10.44 -5.21 -19.84
C ASP A 648 11.45 -6.33 -19.59
N CYS A 649 12.03 -6.86 -20.65
CA CYS A 649 13.11 -7.83 -20.54
C CYS A 649 14.34 -7.22 -19.82
N GLU A 650 14.75 -6.01 -20.19
CA GLU A 650 15.85 -5.27 -19.55
C GLU A 650 15.55 -5.02 -18.07
N TRP A 651 14.33 -4.65 -17.74
CA TRP A 651 13.90 -4.41 -16.37
C TRP A 651 13.95 -5.70 -15.52
N ARG A 652 13.42 -6.81 -16.04
CA ARG A 652 13.44 -8.11 -15.34
C ARG A 652 14.88 -8.55 -15.06
N LEU A 653 15.76 -8.47 -16.07
CA LEU A 653 17.17 -8.81 -15.95
C LEU A 653 17.86 -7.98 -14.87
N THR A 654 17.76 -6.65 -14.95
CA THR A 654 18.36 -5.72 -13.98
C THR A 654 17.86 -5.98 -12.57
N ARG A 655 16.60 -6.33 -12.41
CA ARG A 655 16.01 -6.59 -11.09
C ARG A 655 16.44 -7.95 -10.53
N ALA A 656 16.54 -8.97 -11.36
CA ALA A 656 17.03 -10.28 -10.95
C ALA A 656 18.49 -10.19 -10.48
N GLU A 657 19.36 -9.51 -11.25
CA GLU A 657 20.75 -9.25 -10.88
C GLU A 657 20.89 -8.52 -9.55
N ALA A 658 20.06 -7.50 -9.35
CA ALA A 658 20.05 -6.73 -8.12
C ALA A 658 19.58 -7.50 -6.89
N GLN A 659 18.78 -8.55 -7.09
CA GLN A 659 18.32 -9.45 -6.02
C GLN A 659 19.29 -10.61 -5.79
N GLY A 660 20.42 -10.63 -6.53
CA GLY A 660 21.37 -11.76 -6.49
C GLY A 660 20.79 -13.07 -7.04
N LYS A 661 19.73 -12.99 -7.86
CA LYS A 661 19.14 -14.16 -8.51
C LYS A 661 19.92 -14.49 -9.77
N ASP A 662 20.05 -15.78 -10.07
CA ASP A 662 20.63 -16.21 -11.34
C ASP A 662 19.72 -15.76 -12.49
N ALA A 663 20.23 -14.85 -13.31
CA ALA A 663 19.55 -14.31 -14.48
C ALA A 663 20.12 -14.85 -15.81
N SER A 664 21.05 -15.78 -15.75
CA SER A 664 21.78 -16.31 -16.92
C SER A 664 20.88 -17.03 -17.93
N PHE A 665 19.69 -17.47 -17.50
CA PHE A 665 18.69 -18.12 -18.36
C PHE A 665 17.74 -17.12 -19.04
N MET A 666 17.79 -15.83 -18.67
CA MET A 666 16.88 -14.82 -19.23
C MET A 666 17.38 -14.32 -20.59
N PRO A 667 16.48 -14.07 -21.56
CA PRO A 667 16.86 -13.43 -22.82
C PRO A 667 17.51 -12.06 -22.57
N HIS A 668 18.66 -11.81 -23.20
CA HIS A 668 19.34 -10.54 -23.07
C HIS A 668 18.71 -9.48 -24.00
N PRO A 669 18.34 -8.29 -23.51
CA PRO A 669 17.67 -7.28 -24.32
C PRO A 669 18.50 -6.82 -25.53
N ASP A 670 19.83 -6.78 -25.44
CA ASP A 670 20.69 -6.42 -26.55
C ASP A 670 20.70 -7.51 -27.65
N GLU A 671 20.52 -8.77 -27.29
CA GLU A 671 20.35 -9.85 -28.24
C GLU A 671 19.03 -9.71 -29.01
N LEU A 672 17.93 -9.40 -28.33
CA LEU A 672 16.65 -9.10 -28.96
C LEU A 672 16.75 -7.90 -29.90
N ARG A 673 17.40 -6.80 -29.48
CA ARG A 673 17.63 -5.63 -30.33
C ARG A 673 18.43 -6.00 -31.58
N ARG A 674 19.48 -6.79 -31.42
CA ARG A 674 20.32 -7.23 -32.52
C ARG A 674 19.56 -8.07 -33.55
N ARG A 675 18.78 -9.07 -33.09
CA ARG A 675 17.98 -9.93 -33.96
C ARG A 675 16.86 -9.15 -34.67
N LEU A 676 16.28 -8.16 -34.02
CA LEU A 676 15.26 -7.30 -34.58
C LEU A 676 15.82 -6.08 -35.35
N LYS A 677 17.14 -5.94 -35.47
CA LYS A 677 17.84 -4.83 -36.13
C LYS A 677 17.44 -3.45 -35.55
N ILE A 678 17.22 -3.40 -34.24
CA ILE A 678 16.91 -2.19 -33.50
C ILE A 678 18.22 -1.59 -32.96
N PRO A 679 18.45 -0.30 -33.11
CA PRO A 679 19.63 0.35 -32.53
C PRO A 679 19.72 0.12 -31.01
N PRO A 680 20.93 0.07 -30.43
CA PRO A 680 21.09 -0.06 -28.99
C PRO A 680 20.36 1.07 -28.27
N GLY A 681 19.73 0.74 -27.13
CA GLY A 681 19.04 1.72 -26.29
C GLY A 681 20.02 2.78 -25.76
N ARG A 682 19.61 4.06 -25.79
CA ARG A 682 20.41 5.16 -25.24
C ARG A 682 20.27 5.30 -23.73
#